data_12024407c9305c46e22dcdec05c1b854
#
_entry.id   12024407c9305c46e22dcdec05c1b854
#
_cell.length_a   1.000
_cell.length_b   1.000
_cell.length_c   1.000
_cell.angle_alpha   90.00
_cell.angle_beta   90.00
_cell.angle_gamma   90.00
#
_symmetry.space_group_name_H-M   'P 1'
#
loop_
_entity.id
_entity.type
_entity.pdbx_description
1 polymer ?
#
loop_
_entity_poly.entity_id
_entity_poly.type
_entity_poly.pdbx_seq_one_letter_code
_entity_poly.pdbx_strand_id
1 'polypeptide(L)'
;MRLSLGNTSIINIFLIPEDEDHNSPFQGYLTSLFSDAFHSTLHKTLSYPMNALEVYMPQDELIRSRNEIASPSNFLINPRSLTQLLPFFKSHPFVVITCLDKELEYIKNLDFKFKYKPLVVGIEEGVDLDIKEFNIFKLDEFIISRLQEAMENNAFPSQVIDVINSRTQREKSLTKIEFPSRNHAVTSPNESVLRSVGYYFEHDEPIKFSKDKGEYINAILESSNNLLSIIKNENSGIKESSKSDLIVYSPSIYTHLYNFKSHFWNQLSRNLNNKKSREFIMGGVFKNPNYSGMNITLDNKDEFEKIMSNKAVQALMGTRQFELAYTTLAMNSLAIANNCPVIRLPNSLNFHSAKLRDLESLSMSSVERSKDKFNRKFKDLTTEMTSEIGNDLLSYISENSNSITLCTDSLVEWVSFDKIPLMFTHEISKVHTTPGNQLLKISTNFSRIHFNKSELLKVTVIRSFNENDPIKYMLEKSLNYYINIDKEINLNIIDVTSKAQLIECLKTVNTPILIFDCHGNHGGAEEHGWLQIGGDKVDTWELPTRGFAPPIIILSACLTSAIGGSHASVASGLLDLGAIAVLGTLLPVDAEKSAVFVGRIMLRLTGYLKALDQIGVDYITWRQFISNFFRMSFCTDILTELKNNYKIINEAQYKEIHINANMHINLGSTDWYEKITNDISKVTNITNEEVLEVISDIGFLETMNYSQIGRPENIIIELGKE
;
A
#
# COMPACT_ATOMS: atom_id res chain seq x y z
N MET A 1 15.35 -21.49 9.83
CA MET A 1 16.29 -21.69 8.69
C MET A 1 15.51 -21.34 7.42
N ARG A 2 15.63 -20.11 6.90
CA ARG A 2 15.00 -19.75 5.63
C ARG A 2 15.80 -20.37 4.50
N LEU A 3 15.21 -21.32 3.80
CA LEU A 3 15.73 -21.80 2.53
C LEU A 3 15.74 -20.61 1.56
N SER A 4 16.86 -20.37 0.91
CA SER A 4 16.93 -19.49 -0.26
C SER A 4 16.14 -20.17 -1.39
N LEU A 5 14.83 -19.99 -1.40
CA LEU A 5 13.89 -20.62 -2.35
C LEU A 5 13.82 -19.84 -3.67
N GLY A 6 14.73 -18.91 -3.95
CA GLY A 6 14.66 -17.95 -5.04
C GLY A 6 14.35 -18.53 -6.44
N ASN A 7 14.72 -19.78 -6.70
CA ASN A 7 14.46 -20.44 -7.98
C ASN A 7 13.14 -21.24 -8.03
N THR A 8 12.41 -21.34 -6.93
CA THR A 8 11.13 -22.07 -6.85
C THR A 8 9.90 -21.16 -6.96
N SER A 9 10.06 -19.84 -6.89
CA SER A 9 8.98 -18.88 -7.10
C SER A 9 8.43 -19.00 -8.52
N ILE A 10 7.13 -18.80 -8.67
CA ILE A 10 6.50 -18.73 -10.00
C ILE A 10 6.44 -17.28 -10.45
N ILE A 11 7.02 -17.02 -11.62
CA ILE A 11 7.03 -15.70 -12.24
C ILE A 11 5.81 -15.61 -13.15
N ASN A 12 4.83 -14.82 -12.76
CA ASN A 12 3.64 -14.56 -13.57
C ASN A 12 3.77 -13.21 -14.26
N ILE A 13 3.76 -13.22 -15.59
CA ILE A 13 3.76 -12.02 -16.42
C ILE A 13 2.40 -11.94 -17.09
N PHE A 14 1.60 -10.95 -16.73
CA PHE A 14 0.32 -10.68 -17.35
C PHE A 14 0.45 -9.48 -18.30
N LEU A 15 0.19 -9.70 -19.58
CA LEU A 15 0.27 -8.66 -20.59
C LEU A 15 -1.03 -7.86 -20.64
N ILE A 16 -0.92 -6.57 -20.36
CA ILE A 16 -2.04 -5.63 -20.51
C ILE A 16 -2.05 -5.10 -21.95
N PRO A 17 -3.24 -4.83 -22.51
CA PRO A 17 -3.35 -4.26 -23.84
C PRO A 17 -2.52 -3.00 -24.01
N GLU A 18 -1.81 -2.90 -25.12
CA GLU A 18 -1.11 -1.67 -25.51
C GLU A 18 -2.12 -0.78 -26.21
N ASP A 19 -2.58 0.24 -25.49
CA ASP A 19 -3.59 1.16 -25.98
C ASP A 19 -3.20 2.60 -25.65
N GLU A 20 -3.55 3.54 -26.54
CA GLU A 20 -3.41 4.97 -26.31
C GLU A 20 -4.57 5.55 -25.48
N ASP A 21 -5.40 4.68 -24.94
CA ASP A 21 -6.58 5.05 -24.19
C ASP A 21 -6.25 5.87 -22.93
N HIS A 22 -7.10 6.83 -22.69
CA HIS A 22 -7.04 7.64 -21.48
C HIS A 22 -7.53 6.86 -20.27
N ASN A 23 -7.02 7.22 -19.09
CA ASN A 23 -7.53 6.74 -17.83
C ASN A 23 -9.03 7.03 -17.70
N SER A 24 -9.75 6.14 -17.01
CA SER A 24 -11.13 6.42 -16.62
C SER A 24 -11.21 7.73 -15.82
N PRO A 25 -12.25 8.54 -16.08
CA PRO A 25 -12.45 9.75 -15.32
C PRO A 25 -12.74 9.49 -13.84
N PHE A 26 -13.07 8.30 -13.37
CA PHE A 26 -13.40 8.05 -11.95
C PHE A 26 -12.18 7.72 -11.10
N GLN A 27 -11.52 6.60 -11.35
CA GLN A 27 -10.39 6.16 -10.54
C GLN A 27 -9.07 6.04 -11.32
N GLY A 28 -9.05 6.45 -12.59
CA GLY A 28 -7.83 6.39 -13.40
C GLY A 28 -7.44 4.99 -13.82
N TYR A 29 -8.41 4.11 -14.13
CA TYR A 29 -8.17 2.88 -14.88
C TYR A 29 -8.17 3.14 -16.38
N LEU A 30 -7.32 2.44 -17.13
CA LEU A 30 -7.36 2.48 -18.59
C LEU A 30 -8.69 1.92 -19.08
N THR A 31 -9.31 2.57 -20.07
CA THR A 31 -10.59 2.13 -20.64
C THR A 31 -10.46 0.84 -21.43
N SER A 32 -9.28 0.56 -22.00
CA SER A 32 -8.93 -0.71 -22.63
C SER A 32 -9.06 -1.93 -21.73
N LEU A 33 -8.96 -1.74 -20.40
CA LEU A 33 -9.17 -2.80 -19.42
C LEU A 33 -10.64 -3.16 -19.21
N PHE A 34 -11.59 -2.32 -19.65
CA PHE A 34 -13.01 -2.51 -19.41
C PHE A 34 -13.62 -3.57 -20.35
N SER A 35 -13.13 -4.80 -20.20
CA SER A 35 -13.71 -5.97 -20.86
C SER A 35 -13.88 -7.10 -19.85
N ASP A 36 -14.98 -7.84 -19.99
CA ASP A 36 -15.27 -9.02 -19.17
C ASP A 36 -14.20 -10.10 -19.34
N ALA A 37 -13.67 -10.26 -20.56
CA ALA A 37 -12.61 -11.21 -20.86
C ALA A 37 -11.33 -10.88 -20.09
N PHE A 38 -10.88 -9.60 -20.09
CA PHE A 38 -9.69 -9.18 -19.38
C PHE A 38 -9.85 -9.34 -17.87
N HIS A 39 -10.98 -8.84 -17.32
CA HIS A 39 -11.27 -8.96 -15.89
C HIS A 39 -11.33 -10.43 -15.44
N SER A 40 -12.06 -11.29 -16.17
CA SER A 40 -12.19 -12.71 -15.86
C SER A 40 -10.84 -13.44 -15.93
N THR A 41 -10.02 -13.13 -16.95
CA THR A 41 -8.69 -13.73 -17.09
C THR A 41 -7.77 -13.35 -15.94
N LEU A 42 -7.69 -12.05 -15.63
CA LEU A 42 -6.88 -11.56 -14.48
C LEU A 42 -7.36 -12.17 -13.15
N HIS A 43 -8.68 -12.29 -12.95
CA HIS A 43 -9.24 -12.93 -11.76
C HIS A 43 -8.79 -14.40 -11.62
N LYS A 44 -8.76 -15.16 -12.73
CA LYS A 44 -8.31 -16.55 -12.72
C LYS A 44 -6.83 -16.70 -12.38
N THR A 45 -5.99 -15.74 -12.79
CA THR A 45 -4.55 -15.75 -12.44
C THR A 45 -4.28 -15.62 -10.93
N LEU A 46 -5.24 -15.12 -10.15
CA LEU A 46 -5.13 -15.05 -8.69
C LEU A 46 -5.07 -16.45 -8.02
N SER A 47 -5.54 -17.49 -8.73
CA SER A 47 -5.47 -18.88 -8.26
C SER A 47 -4.20 -19.61 -8.70
N TYR A 48 -3.25 -18.92 -9.34
CA TYR A 48 -1.97 -19.54 -9.70
C TYR A 48 -1.16 -19.84 -8.45
N PRO A 49 -0.45 -20.98 -8.40
CA PRO A 49 0.53 -21.23 -7.34
C PRO A 49 1.57 -20.11 -7.31
N MET A 50 1.99 -19.71 -6.13
CA MET A 50 3.02 -18.69 -5.94
C MET A 50 4.43 -19.28 -5.94
N ASN A 51 4.52 -20.56 -5.56
CA ASN A 51 5.77 -21.30 -5.47
C ASN A 51 5.58 -22.71 -6.00
N ALA A 52 6.59 -23.24 -6.68
CA ALA A 52 6.53 -24.58 -7.26
C ALA A 52 6.37 -25.69 -6.20
N LEU A 53 6.78 -25.46 -4.96
CA LEU A 53 6.61 -26.42 -3.87
C LEU A 53 5.16 -26.57 -3.40
N GLU A 54 4.26 -25.65 -3.78
CA GLU A 54 2.83 -25.74 -3.42
C GLU A 54 2.17 -27.01 -3.96
N VAL A 55 2.69 -27.59 -5.05
CA VAL A 55 2.19 -28.87 -5.60
C VAL A 55 2.44 -30.09 -4.71
N TYR A 56 3.26 -29.94 -3.66
CA TYR A 56 3.55 -30.97 -2.66
C TYR A 56 2.95 -30.66 -1.28
N MET A 57 2.03 -29.69 -1.20
CA MET A 57 1.41 -29.26 0.06
C MET A 57 -0.08 -29.51 0.07
N PRO A 58 -0.64 -30.15 1.09
CA PRO A 58 -2.09 -30.18 1.28
C PRO A 58 -2.59 -28.77 1.59
N GLN A 59 -3.88 -28.52 1.33
CA GLN A 59 -4.48 -27.20 1.39
C GLN A 59 -4.37 -26.54 2.77
N ASP A 60 -4.53 -27.30 3.81
CA ASP A 60 -4.44 -26.81 5.19
C ASP A 60 -2.99 -26.44 5.59
N GLU A 61 -1.99 -27.11 5.08
CA GLU A 61 -0.60 -26.73 5.23
C GLU A 61 -0.28 -25.52 4.36
N LEU A 62 -0.78 -25.50 3.11
CA LEU A 62 -0.55 -24.44 2.14
C LEU A 62 -1.01 -23.09 2.67
N ILE A 63 -2.23 -22.98 3.18
CA ILE A 63 -2.77 -21.71 3.68
C ILE A 63 -1.98 -21.18 4.88
N ARG A 64 -1.49 -22.06 5.75
CA ARG A 64 -0.68 -21.68 6.92
C ARG A 64 0.74 -21.24 6.56
N SER A 65 1.36 -21.95 5.63
CA SER A 65 2.77 -21.77 5.30
C SER A 65 3.00 -20.71 4.19
N ARG A 66 1.94 -20.24 3.54
CA ARG A 66 2.05 -19.39 2.36
C ARG A 66 2.84 -18.09 2.60
N ASN A 67 2.73 -17.52 3.81
CA ASN A 67 3.53 -16.34 4.20
C ASN A 67 5.02 -16.64 4.40
N GLU A 68 5.38 -17.89 4.66
CA GLU A 68 6.76 -18.31 4.95
C GLU A 68 7.50 -18.71 3.67
N ILE A 69 6.82 -19.39 2.74
CA ILE A 69 7.41 -20.00 1.55
C ILE A 69 7.11 -19.25 0.26
N ALA A 70 6.00 -18.56 0.18
CA ALA A 70 5.59 -17.92 -1.05
C ALA A 70 6.08 -16.47 -1.13
N SER A 71 6.78 -16.15 -2.21
CA SER A 71 7.03 -14.78 -2.66
C SER A 71 6.52 -14.72 -4.09
N PRO A 72 5.23 -14.39 -4.29
CA PRO A 72 4.70 -14.30 -5.64
C PRO A 72 5.40 -13.18 -6.39
N SER A 73 5.72 -13.44 -7.64
CA SER A 73 6.31 -12.45 -8.55
C SER A 73 5.36 -12.27 -9.72
N ASN A 74 4.40 -11.39 -9.54
CA ASN A 74 3.42 -11.05 -10.57
C ASN A 74 3.78 -9.70 -11.21
N PHE A 75 3.82 -9.66 -12.53
CA PHE A 75 4.13 -8.48 -13.30
C PHE A 75 2.96 -8.18 -14.24
N LEU A 76 2.34 -7.03 -14.03
CA LEU A 76 1.30 -6.51 -14.91
C LEU A 76 1.94 -5.45 -15.80
N ILE A 77 2.26 -5.81 -17.05
CA ILE A 77 3.08 -4.98 -17.95
C ILE A 77 2.51 -4.95 -19.37
N ASN A 78 2.87 -3.92 -20.12
CA ASN A 78 2.58 -3.88 -21.55
C ASN A 78 3.61 -4.72 -22.36
N PRO A 79 3.29 -5.12 -23.59
CA PRO A 79 4.17 -5.93 -24.44
C PRO A 79 5.57 -5.31 -24.66
N ARG A 80 5.69 -3.98 -24.77
CA ARG A 80 7.00 -3.31 -24.97
C ARG A 80 7.92 -3.48 -23.78
N SER A 81 7.36 -3.50 -22.56
CA SER A 81 8.14 -3.71 -21.34
C SER A 81 8.59 -5.17 -21.17
N LEU A 82 7.94 -6.11 -21.86
CA LEU A 82 8.29 -7.52 -21.79
C LEU A 82 9.74 -7.79 -22.24
N THR A 83 10.18 -7.18 -23.34
CA THR A 83 11.55 -7.35 -23.85
C THR A 83 12.62 -6.88 -22.87
N GLN A 84 12.31 -5.90 -22.02
CA GLN A 84 13.23 -5.40 -21.00
C GLN A 84 13.25 -6.33 -19.77
N LEU A 85 12.13 -6.98 -19.46
CA LEU A 85 11.98 -7.83 -18.30
C LEU A 85 12.50 -9.26 -18.53
N LEU A 86 12.29 -9.82 -19.71
CA LEU A 86 12.67 -11.21 -20.03
C LEU A 86 14.13 -11.57 -19.77
N PRO A 87 15.12 -10.73 -20.00
CA PRO A 87 16.52 -11.06 -19.69
C PRO A 87 16.78 -11.45 -18.26
N PHE A 88 16.02 -10.89 -17.29
CA PHE A 88 16.13 -11.22 -15.88
C PHE A 88 15.62 -12.63 -15.57
N PHE A 89 14.70 -13.16 -16.36
CA PHE A 89 14.08 -14.47 -16.17
C PHE A 89 14.57 -15.53 -17.16
N LYS A 90 15.60 -15.25 -17.94
CA LYS A 90 16.13 -16.14 -18.98
C LYS A 90 16.42 -17.57 -18.50
N SER A 91 16.90 -17.71 -17.28
CA SER A 91 17.27 -19.00 -16.67
C SER A 91 16.28 -19.46 -15.59
N HIS A 92 15.17 -18.75 -15.40
CA HIS A 92 14.19 -19.09 -14.38
C HIS A 92 13.30 -20.24 -14.88
N PRO A 93 13.12 -21.34 -14.10
CA PRO A 93 12.38 -22.50 -14.57
C PRO A 93 10.86 -22.28 -14.67
N PHE A 94 10.28 -21.41 -13.84
CA PHE A 94 8.84 -21.23 -13.72
C PHE A 94 8.40 -19.86 -14.18
N VAL A 95 8.34 -19.64 -15.48
CA VAL A 95 7.81 -18.40 -16.09
C VAL A 95 6.47 -18.75 -16.76
N VAL A 96 5.43 -18.04 -16.38
CA VAL A 96 4.09 -18.11 -16.98
C VAL A 96 3.78 -16.75 -17.58
N ILE A 97 3.42 -16.72 -18.86
CA ILE A 97 3.03 -15.50 -19.57
C ILE A 97 1.54 -15.62 -19.89
N THR A 98 0.72 -14.76 -19.29
CA THR A 98 -0.71 -14.70 -19.57
C THR A 98 -1.01 -13.51 -20.48
N CYS A 99 -1.77 -13.75 -21.53
CA CYS A 99 -2.10 -12.74 -22.54
C CYS A 99 -3.52 -12.92 -23.10
N LEU A 100 -4.03 -11.88 -23.74
CA LEU A 100 -5.18 -11.92 -24.60
C LEU A 100 -4.75 -11.97 -26.07
N ASP A 101 -5.71 -12.02 -26.95
CA ASP A 101 -5.54 -12.34 -28.38
C ASP A 101 -4.48 -11.52 -29.11
N LYS A 102 -4.54 -10.19 -28.97
CA LYS A 102 -3.60 -9.27 -29.65
C LYS A 102 -2.15 -9.43 -29.17
N GLU A 103 -1.99 -9.69 -27.88
CA GLU A 103 -0.67 -9.82 -27.25
C GLU A 103 -0.01 -11.17 -27.58
N LEU A 104 -0.81 -12.19 -27.93
CA LEU A 104 -0.29 -13.51 -28.32
C LEU A 104 0.57 -13.42 -29.59
N GLU A 105 0.18 -12.61 -30.57
CA GLU A 105 0.96 -12.40 -31.79
C GLU A 105 2.33 -11.79 -31.49
N TYR A 106 2.37 -10.86 -30.53
CA TYR A 106 3.61 -10.28 -30.03
C TYR A 106 4.53 -11.34 -29.41
N ILE A 107 3.99 -12.25 -28.58
CA ILE A 107 4.77 -13.32 -27.94
C ILE A 107 5.31 -14.29 -28.98
N LYS A 108 4.52 -14.68 -29.99
CA LYS A 108 4.95 -15.58 -31.05
C LYS A 108 6.11 -15.03 -31.87
N ASN A 109 6.21 -13.71 -32.00
CA ASN A 109 7.24 -13.01 -32.74
C ASN A 109 8.47 -12.62 -31.91
N LEU A 110 8.48 -12.97 -30.60
CA LEU A 110 9.62 -12.68 -29.73
C LEU A 110 10.82 -13.56 -30.09
N ASP A 111 11.90 -12.94 -30.58
CA ASP A 111 13.21 -13.59 -30.75
C ASP A 111 13.99 -13.59 -29.43
N PHE A 112 13.54 -14.41 -28.47
CA PHE A 112 14.18 -14.54 -27.16
C PHE A 112 14.40 -15.99 -26.77
N LYS A 113 15.66 -16.37 -26.48
CA LYS A 113 16.03 -17.73 -26.09
C LYS A 113 15.99 -17.89 -24.58
N PHE A 114 15.00 -18.62 -24.11
CA PHE A 114 14.93 -19.08 -22.72
C PHE A 114 15.71 -20.38 -22.51
N LYS A 115 16.30 -20.55 -21.32
CA LYS A 115 16.82 -21.87 -20.92
C LYS A 115 15.67 -22.86 -20.69
N TYR A 116 14.56 -22.39 -20.09
CA TYR A 116 13.33 -23.14 -19.89
C TYR A 116 12.20 -22.39 -20.61
N LYS A 117 11.49 -23.08 -21.53
CA LYS A 117 10.40 -22.46 -22.29
C LYS A 117 9.30 -21.97 -21.33
N PRO A 118 8.88 -20.69 -21.34
CA PRO A 118 7.73 -20.23 -20.58
C PRO A 118 6.45 -20.94 -20.97
N LEU A 119 5.51 -21.04 -20.02
CA LEU A 119 4.15 -21.47 -20.30
C LEU A 119 3.35 -20.25 -20.78
N VAL A 120 2.74 -20.35 -21.93
CA VAL A 120 1.86 -19.31 -22.47
C VAL A 120 0.41 -19.67 -22.20
N VAL A 121 -0.29 -18.81 -21.46
CA VAL A 121 -1.70 -18.96 -21.06
C VAL A 121 -2.53 -17.88 -21.75
N GLY A 122 -3.65 -18.25 -22.35
CA GLY A 122 -4.51 -17.29 -23.06
C GLY A 122 -5.88 -17.85 -23.39
N ILE A 123 -6.60 -17.18 -24.29
CA ILE A 123 -7.99 -17.53 -24.67
C ILE A 123 -8.04 -18.17 -26.06
N GLU A 124 -7.04 -17.96 -26.92
CA GLU A 124 -7.04 -18.31 -28.33
C GLU A 124 -6.27 -19.59 -28.67
N GLU A 125 -6.42 -20.03 -29.94
CA GLU A 125 -5.60 -21.10 -30.50
C GLU A 125 -4.12 -20.71 -30.56
N GLY A 126 -3.25 -21.62 -30.15
CA GLY A 126 -1.79 -21.45 -30.17
C GLY A 126 -1.19 -21.04 -28.84
N VAL A 127 -1.96 -21.04 -27.75
CA VAL A 127 -1.46 -21.00 -26.38
C VAL A 127 -1.16 -22.42 -25.87
N ASP A 128 -0.29 -22.53 -24.86
CA ASP A 128 0.00 -23.82 -24.23
C ASP A 128 -1.15 -24.26 -23.29
N LEU A 129 -1.92 -23.30 -22.73
CA LEU A 129 -3.07 -23.56 -21.85
C LEU A 129 -4.20 -22.54 -22.08
N ASP A 130 -5.42 -23.02 -22.34
CA ASP A 130 -6.61 -22.16 -22.39
C ASP A 130 -7.06 -21.76 -20.98
N ILE A 131 -7.08 -20.45 -20.71
CA ILE A 131 -7.50 -19.88 -19.44
C ILE A 131 -8.99 -20.17 -19.12
N LYS A 132 -9.84 -20.45 -20.13
CA LYS A 132 -11.24 -20.79 -19.89
C LYS A 132 -11.39 -22.09 -19.12
N GLU A 133 -10.48 -23.04 -19.35
CA GLU A 133 -10.45 -24.34 -18.67
C GLU A 133 -9.66 -24.31 -17.35
N PHE A 134 -9.14 -23.15 -16.95
CA PHE A 134 -8.26 -23.03 -15.81
C PHE A 134 -8.98 -23.34 -14.50
N ASN A 135 -8.31 -24.13 -13.67
CA ASN A 135 -8.56 -24.30 -12.25
C ASN A 135 -7.21 -24.31 -11.51
N ILE A 136 -7.22 -24.29 -10.18
CA ILE A 136 -6.00 -24.18 -9.37
C ILE A 136 -4.98 -25.30 -9.57
N PHE A 137 -5.39 -26.44 -10.14
CA PHE A 137 -4.54 -27.62 -10.36
C PHE A 137 -4.01 -27.71 -11.80
N LYS A 138 -4.44 -26.85 -12.71
CA LYS A 138 -4.05 -26.92 -14.13
C LYS A 138 -2.54 -26.66 -14.35
N LEU A 139 -1.89 -25.90 -13.47
CA LEU A 139 -0.47 -25.67 -13.56
C LEU A 139 0.39 -26.78 -12.91
N ASP A 140 -0.22 -27.69 -12.16
CA ASP A 140 0.53 -28.71 -11.41
C ASP A 140 1.39 -29.59 -12.32
N GLU A 141 0.85 -30.03 -13.46
CA GLU A 141 1.60 -30.87 -14.42
C GLU A 141 2.78 -30.12 -15.04
N PHE A 142 2.58 -28.85 -15.39
CA PHE A 142 3.67 -28.00 -15.88
C PHE A 142 4.73 -27.81 -14.80
N ILE A 143 4.33 -27.50 -13.56
CA ILE A 143 5.25 -27.28 -12.45
C ILE A 143 6.06 -28.52 -12.14
N ILE A 144 5.41 -29.72 -12.07
CA ILE A 144 6.08 -30.99 -11.78
C ILE A 144 7.07 -31.35 -12.88
N SER A 145 6.66 -31.26 -14.16
CA SER A 145 7.55 -31.52 -15.30
C SER A 145 8.76 -30.59 -15.27
N ARG A 146 8.54 -29.31 -14.94
CA ARG A 146 9.58 -28.30 -14.90
C ARG A 146 10.51 -28.50 -13.69
N LEU A 147 10.00 -28.93 -12.54
CA LEU A 147 10.79 -29.30 -11.39
C LEU A 147 11.76 -30.44 -11.72
N GLN A 148 11.29 -31.48 -12.39
CA GLN A 148 12.11 -32.61 -12.84
C GLN A 148 13.24 -32.16 -13.76
N GLU A 149 12.90 -31.40 -14.82
CA GLU A 149 13.88 -30.81 -15.75
C GLU A 149 14.92 -29.94 -15.05
N ALA A 150 14.48 -29.11 -14.09
CA ALA A 150 15.36 -28.23 -13.33
C ALA A 150 16.27 -28.98 -12.35
N MET A 151 15.77 -30.07 -11.74
CA MET A 151 16.58 -30.97 -10.90
C MET A 151 17.69 -31.66 -11.70
N GLU A 152 17.38 -32.19 -12.91
CA GLU A 152 18.36 -32.79 -13.81
C GLU A 152 19.47 -31.80 -14.22
N ASN A 153 19.11 -30.52 -14.31
CA ASN A 153 20.05 -29.44 -14.62
C ASN A 153 20.74 -28.81 -13.38
N ASN A 154 20.64 -29.45 -12.21
CA ASN A 154 21.20 -28.97 -10.93
C ASN A 154 20.84 -27.52 -10.59
N ALA A 155 19.58 -27.11 -10.88
CA ALA A 155 19.13 -25.74 -10.66
C ALA A 155 18.75 -25.45 -9.21
N PHE A 156 18.65 -26.48 -8.34
CA PHE A 156 18.20 -26.35 -6.96
C PHE A 156 19.26 -26.76 -5.95
N PRO A 157 19.31 -26.13 -4.77
CA PRO A 157 20.08 -26.58 -3.64
C PRO A 157 19.53 -27.94 -3.09
N SER A 158 20.38 -28.71 -2.43
CA SER A 158 20.04 -30.05 -1.88
C SER A 158 18.78 -30.00 -0.99
N GLN A 159 18.63 -28.98 -0.18
CA GLN A 159 17.49 -28.82 0.71
C GLN A 159 16.14 -28.77 -0.03
N VAL A 160 16.07 -28.13 -1.21
CA VAL A 160 14.88 -28.11 -2.05
C VAL A 160 14.60 -29.48 -2.62
N ILE A 161 15.66 -30.18 -3.07
CA ILE A 161 15.57 -31.55 -3.59
C ILE A 161 15.06 -32.51 -2.51
N ASP A 162 15.54 -32.38 -1.28
CA ASP A 162 15.11 -33.18 -0.13
C ASP A 162 13.62 -32.99 0.17
N VAL A 163 13.13 -31.74 0.11
CA VAL A 163 11.70 -31.44 0.28
C VAL A 163 10.88 -32.11 -0.81
N ILE A 164 11.28 -32.00 -2.08
CA ILE A 164 10.57 -32.61 -3.21
C ILE A 164 10.53 -34.14 -3.05
N ASN A 165 11.66 -34.78 -2.72
CA ASN A 165 11.76 -36.22 -2.61
C ASN A 165 11.06 -36.82 -1.37
N SER A 166 10.85 -36.00 -0.32
CA SER A 166 10.24 -36.47 0.93
C SER A 166 8.72 -36.34 0.94
N ARG A 167 8.11 -35.65 -0.05
CA ARG A 167 6.68 -35.35 -0.08
C ARG A 167 5.99 -35.98 -1.28
N THR A 168 4.69 -36.28 -1.12
CA THR A 168 3.82 -36.69 -2.21
C THR A 168 3.13 -35.46 -2.83
N GLN A 169 2.78 -35.59 -4.10
CA GLN A 169 2.00 -34.55 -4.77
C GLN A 169 0.64 -34.37 -4.08
N ARG A 170 0.14 -33.14 -4.04
CA ARG A 170 -1.17 -32.82 -3.48
C ARG A 170 -2.29 -33.50 -4.23
N GLU A 171 -3.35 -33.83 -3.54
CA GLU A 171 -4.58 -34.30 -4.17
C GLU A 171 -5.23 -33.19 -5.01
N LYS A 172 -5.71 -33.55 -6.21
CA LYS A 172 -6.42 -32.63 -7.10
C LYS A 172 -7.92 -32.57 -6.73
N SER A 173 -8.21 -32.35 -5.45
CA SER A 173 -9.56 -32.25 -4.91
C SER A 173 -9.76 -30.90 -4.20
N LEU A 174 -10.96 -30.34 -4.35
CA LEU A 174 -11.33 -29.11 -3.63
C LEU A 174 -11.88 -29.47 -2.25
N THR A 175 -11.53 -28.67 -1.25
CA THR A 175 -12.05 -28.83 0.12
C THR A 175 -13.27 -27.96 0.33
N LYS A 176 -14.34 -28.56 0.84
CA LYS A 176 -15.60 -27.89 1.17
C LYS A 176 -15.44 -26.96 2.38
N ILE A 177 -16.06 -25.80 2.32
CA ILE A 177 -16.25 -24.87 3.43
C ILE A 177 -17.74 -24.93 3.85
N GLU A 178 -17.99 -24.98 5.15
CA GLU A 178 -19.34 -25.09 5.70
C GLU A 178 -20.08 -23.74 5.79
N PHE A 179 -19.36 -22.63 5.96
CA PHE A 179 -19.99 -21.32 5.98
C PHE A 179 -20.27 -20.79 4.56
N PRO A 180 -21.33 -19.98 4.36
CA PRO A 180 -21.74 -19.52 3.04
C PRO A 180 -20.80 -18.44 2.47
N SER A 181 -20.70 -18.40 1.13
CA SER A 181 -20.18 -17.22 0.45
C SER A 181 -21.23 -16.11 0.47
N ARG A 182 -20.82 -14.90 0.79
CA ARG A 182 -21.72 -13.73 0.76
C ARG A 182 -21.86 -13.15 -0.66
N ASN A 183 -21.07 -13.67 -1.63
CA ASN A 183 -21.09 -13.30 -3.04
C ASN A 183 -21.18 -11.78 -3.28
N HIS A 184 -20.39 -11.00 -2.55
CA HIS A 184 -20.39 -9.56 -2.59
C HIS A 184 -18.96 -8.98 -2.57
N ALA A 185 -18.76 -7.81 -3.20
CA ALA A 185 -17.46 -7.15 -3.27
C ALA A 185 -16.81 -6.84 -1.90
N VAL A 186 -17.61 -6.70 -0.84
CA VAL A 186 -17.08 -6.40 0.52
C VAL A 186 -16.47 -7.63 1.19
N THR A 187 -16.85 -8.86 0.80
CA THR A 187 -16.33 -10.13 1.35
C THR A 187 -15.43 -10.86 0.36
N SER A 188 -15.51 -10.51 -0.92
CA SER A 188 -14.75 -11.14 -2.00
C SER A 188 -13.24 -11.28 -1.70
N PRO A 189 -12.53 -10.29 -1.13
CA PRO A 189 -11.12 -10.46 -0.84
C PRO A 189 -10.84 -11.60 0.14
N ASN A 190 -11.60 -11.72 1.23
CA ASN A 190 -11.46 -12.77 2.23
C ASN A 190 -11.78 -14.15 1.64
N GLU A 191 -12.87 -14.24 0.87
CA GLU A 191 -13.27 -15.47 0.18
C GLU A 191 -12.25 -15.89 -0.88
N SER A 192 -11.62 -14.93 -1.57
CA SER A 192 -10.63 -15.20 -2.63
C SER A 192 -9.34 -15.82 -2.07
N VAL A 193 -8.92 -15.48 -0.86
CA VAL A 193 -7.79 -16.16 -0.20
C VAL A 193 -8.06 -17.65 -0.09
N LEU A 194 -9.25 -18.03 0.40
CA LEU A 194 -9.64 -19.44 0.55
C LEU A 194 -9.72 -20.15 -0.81
N ARG A 195 -10.39 -19.52 -1.80
CA ARG A 195 -10.49 -20.08 -3.16
C ARG A 195 -9.12 -20.28 -3.82
N SER A 196 -8.16 -19.38 -3.56
CA SER A 196 -6.82 -19.44 -4.16
C SER A 196 -5.98 -20.64 -3.73
N VAL A 197 -6.34 -21.28 -2.61
CA VAL A 197 -5.68 -22.48 -2.09
C VAL A 197 -6.54 -23.75 -2.21
N GLY A 198 -7.69 -23.66 -2.89
CA GLY A 198 -8.50 -24.85 -3.23
C GLY A 198 -9.70 -25.11 -2.33
N TYR A 199 -10.11 -24.14 -1.55
CA TYR A 199 -11.41 -24.22 -0.88
C TYR A 199 -12.55 -23.79 -1.80
N TYR A 200 -13.75 -24.39 -1.62
CA TYR A 200 -14.97 -23.96 -2.29
C TYR A 200 -16.13 -23.82 -1.32
N PHE A 201 -17.02 -22.88 -1.62
CA PHE A 201 -18.24 -22.63 -0.85
C PHE A 201 -19.38 -23.43 -1.47
N GLU A 202 -20.06 -24.23 -0.65
CA GLU A 202 -21.20 -25.04 -1.12
C GLU A 202 -22.47 -24.21 -1.29
N HIS A 203 -22.63 -23.18 -0.44
CA HIS A 203 -23.81 -22.34 -0.40
C HIS A 203 -23.46 -20.87 -0.59
N ASP A 204 -24.34 -20.18 -1.31
CA ASP A 204 -24.30 -18.73 -1.47
C ASP A 204 -25.46 -18.10 -0.66
N GLU A 205 -25.11 -17.14 0.22
CA GLU A 205 -26.07 -16.27 0.92
C GLU A 205 -25.73 -14.81 0.58
N PRO A 206 -26.08 -14.33 -0.65
CA PRO A 206 -25.68 -13.03 -1.11
C PRO A 206 -26.28 -11.93 -0.22
N ILE A 207 -25.47 -10.90 0.06
CA ILE A 207 -25.94 -9.71 0.76
C ILE A 207 -27.02 -9.05 -0.11
N LYS A 208 -28.23 -8.95 0.42
CA LYS A 208 -29.31 -8.20 -0.23
C LYS A 208 -28.98 -6.72 -0.18
N PHE A 209 -29.38 -6.00 -1.24
CA PHE A 209 -29.23 -4.55 -1.22
C PHE A 209 -29.94 -3.98 0.02
N SER A 210 -29.16 -3.41 0.93
CA SER A 210 -29.65 -2.83 2.18
C SER A 210 -29.18 -1.37 2.30
N LYS A 211 -30.03 -0.52 2.87
CA LYS A 211 -29.64 0.82 3.33
C LYS A 211 -28.95 0.75 4.69
N ASP A 212 -29.10 -0.35 5.40
CA ASP A 212 -28.48 -0.59 6.70
C ASP A 212 -27.00 -0.96 6.51
N LYS A 213 -26.14 -0.13 7.06
CA LYS A 213 -24.68 -0.39 7.06
C LYS A 213 -24.31 -1.63 7.89
N GLY A 214 -25.10 -1.95 8.90
CA GLY A 214 -24.84 -3.06 9.83
C GLY A 214 -24.77 -4.42 9.13
N GLU A 215 -25.60 -4.66 8.12
CA GLU A 215 -25.55 -5.92 7.35
C GLU A 215 -24.19 -6.09 6.63
N TYR A 216 -23.68 -5.02 6.03
CA TYR A 216 -22.36 -5.04 5.38
C TYR A 216 -21.23 -5.21 6.39
N ILE A 217 -21.28 -4.49 7.51
CA ILE A 217 -20.26 -4.57 8.57
C ILE A 217 -20.22 -6.00 9.15
N ASN A 218 -21.38 -6.59 9.46
CA ASN A 218 -21.47 -7.96 9.95
C ASN A 218 -20.86 -8.95 8.95
N ALA A 219 -21.19 -8.85 7.67
CA ALA A 219 -20.64 -9.72 6.63
C ALA A 219 -19.10 -9.56 6.47
N ILE A 220 -18.58 -8.34 6.58
CA ILE A 220 -17.14 -8.07 6.54
C ILE A 220 -16.45 -8.75 7.74
N LEU A 221 -16.96 -8.54 8.95
CA LEU A 221 -16.39 -9.10 10.17
C LEU A 221 -16.48 -10.64 10.19
N GLU A 222 -17.63 -11.19 9.78
CA GLU A 222 -17.84 -12.63 9.67
C GLU A 222 -16.86 -13.27 8.68
N SER A 223 -16.75 -12.74 7.47
CA SER A 223 -15.82 -13.27 6.46
C SER A 223 -14.35 -13.18 6.90
N SER A 224 -13.99 -12.11 7.61
CA SER A 224 -12.63 -11.93 8.16
C SER A 224 -12.34 -12.93 9.27
N ASN A 225 -13.28 -13.15 10.20
CA ASN A 225 -13.15 -14.12 11.28
C ASN A 225 -13.06 -15.55 10.73
N ASN A 226 -13.90 -15.89 9.75
CA ASN A 226 -13.89 -17.19 9.08
C ASN A 226 -12.53 -17.47 8.41
N LEU A 227 -11.96 -16.49 7.72
CA LEU A 227 -10.62 -16.63 7.16
C LEU A 227 -9.55 -16.81 8.25
N LEU A 228 -9.57 -15.97 9.29
CA LEU A 228 -8.61 -16.08 10.40
C LEU A 228 -8.70 -17.43 11.13
N SER A 229 -9.89 -17.98 11.31
CA SER A 229 -10.09 -19.29 11.96
C SER A 229 -9.43 -20.41 11.17
N ILE A 230 -9.47 -20.38 9.86
CA ILE A 230 -8.81 -21.37 8.99
C ILE A 230 -7.27 -21.19 8.99
N ILE A 231 -6.79 -19.93 8.92
CA ILE A 231 -5.35 -19.65 8.95
C ILE A 231 -4.73 -20.07 10.30
N LYS A 232 -5.41 -19.77 11.41
CA LYS A 232 -4.90 -19.98 12.77
C LYS A 232 -5.17 -21.38 13.35
N ASN A 233 -5.85 -22.26 12.64
CA ASN A 233 -6.34 -23.55 13.10
C ASN A 233 -5.63 -24.08 14.38
N GLU A 234 -6.41 -24.39 15.44
CA GLU A 234 -6.02 -24.61 16.84
C GLU A 234 -4.88 -25.66 17.07
N ASN A 235 -4.61 -26.52 16.09
CA ASN A 235 -3.60 -27.57 16.17
C ASN A 235 -2.19 -27.17 15.68
N SER A 236 -1.95 -25.93 15.32
CA SER A 236 -0.72 -25.56 14.57
C SER A 236 0.51 -25.24 15.42
N GLY A 237 0.40 -25.23 16.77
CA GLY A 237 1.53 -24.88 17.65
C GLY A 237 2.03 -23.42 17.51
N ILE A 238 1.40 -22.63 16.66
CA ILE A 238 1.66 -21.18 16.53
C ILE A 238 1.09 -20.54 17.78
N LYS A 239 1.90 -19.82 18.54
CA LYS A 239 1.45 -19.10 19.73
C LYS A 239 0.23 -18.23 19.38
N GLU A 240 -0.88 -18.43 20.11
CA GLU A 240 -2.17 -17.69 19.98
C GLU A 240 -2.03 -16.16 19.97
N SER A 241 -0.86 -15.62 20.25
CA SER A 241 -0.61 -14.20 20.46
C SER A 241 -0.11 -13.41 19.24
N SER A 242 0.13 -14.02 18.07
CA SER A 242 0.56 -13.26 16.89
C SER A 242 -0.64 -12.71 16.15
N LYS A 243 -0.91 -11.42 16.35
CA LYS A 243 -1.86 -10.66 15.52
C LYS A 243 -1.39 -10.71 14.06
N SER A 244 -2.35 -10.85 13.14
CA SER A 244 -2.07 -10.93 11.70
C SER A 244 -1.83 -9.56 11.07
N ASP A 245 -1.24 -9.53 9.88
CA ASP A 245 -1.37 -8.39 9.00
C ASP A 245 -2.84 -8.19 8.60
N LEU A 246 -3.25 -6.97 8.32
CA LEU A 246 -4.59 -6.62 7.90
C LEU A 246 -4.55 -5.62 6.73
N ILE A 247 -5.39 -5.83 5.73
CA ILE A 247 -5.63 -4.84 4.70
C ILE A 247 -6.92 -4.10 5.04
N VAL A 248 -6.84 -2.77 5.06
CA VAL A 248 -8.00 -1.90 5.29
C VAL A 248 -8.17 -1.01 4.07
N TYR A 249 -9.34 -1.01 3.43
CA TYR A 249 -9.51 -0.25 2.20
C TYR A 249 -10.83 0.50 2.10
N SER A 250 -10.80 1.57 1.35
CA SER A 250 -11.97 2.31 0.89
C SER A 250 -11.78 2.64 -0.60
N PRO A 251 -12.66 2.17 -1.50
CA PRO A 251 -12.51 2.48 -2.93
C PRO A 251 -12.67 3.97 -3.15
N SER A 252 -11.83 4.54 -4.00
CA SER A 252 -11.93 5.96 -4.31
C SER A 252 -13.29 6.31 -4.93
N ILE A 253 -13.75 7.48 -4.59
CA ILE A 253 -14.88 8.13 -5.24
C ILE A 253 -14.32 9.38 -5.91
N TYR A 254 -14.36 9.43 -7.18
CA TYR A 254 -13.98 10.50 -8.11
C TYR A 254 -13.67 11.92 -7.54
N THR A 255 -13.87 12.19 -6.27
CA THR A 255 -13.79 13.53 -5.66
C THR A 255 -12.43 14.22 -5.79
N HIS A 256 -11.36 13.45 -5.95
CA HIS A 256 -10.01 13.98 -6.17
C HIS A 256 -9.71 14.26 -7.64
N LEU A 257 -10.43 13.63 -8.56
CA LEU A 257 -10.18 13.69 -10.00
C LEU A 257 -10.89 14.82 -10.69
N TYR A 258 -11.87 15.49 -10.01
CA TYR A 258 -12.73 16.45 -10.68
C TYR A 258 -12.79 17.79 -10.03
N ASN A 259 -12.41 18.75 -10.82
CA ASN A 259 -12.96 20.07 -10.71
C ASN A 259 -14.40 20.08 -11.28
N PHE A 260 -15.40 20.46 -10.49
CA PHE A 260 -16.76 20.65 -10.97
C PHE A 260 -16.89 21.70 -12.09
N LYS A 261 -15.85 22.50 -12.34
CA LYS A 261 -15.73 23.43 -13.46
C LYS A 261 -15.14 22.79 -14.71
N SER A 262 -14.68 21.53 -14.67
CA SER A 262 -14.07 20.86 -15.79
C SER A 262 -15.05 20.68 -16.96
N HIS A 263 -14.48 20.52 -18.15
CA HIS A 263 -15.22 20.25 -19.38
C HIS A 263 -16.06 18.96 -19.27
N PHE A 264 -15.56 17.95 -18.57
CA PHE A 264 -16.26 16.70 -18.32
C PHE A 264 -17.64 16.90 -17.67
N TRP A 265 -17.71 17.70 -16.59
CA TRP A 265 -18.97 17.97 -15.88
C TRP A 265 -19.96 18.75 -16.74
N ASN A 266 -19.47 19.66 -17.57
CA ASN A 266 -20.28 20.39 -18.52
C ASN A 266 -20.86 19.45 -19.60
N GLN A 267 -20.08 18.51 -20.12
CA GLN A 267 -20.56 17.49 -21.06
C GLN A 267 -21.56 16.54 -20.37
N LEU A 268 -21.22 16.05 -19.18
CA LEU A 268 -22.12 15.19 -18.41
C LEU A 268 -23.47 15.84 -18.16
N SER A 269 -23.48 17.11 -17.74
CA SER A 269 -24.73 17.85 -17.50
C SER A 269 -25.56 18.05 -18.77
N ARG A 270 -24.92 18.16 -19.93
CA ARG A 270 -25.61 18.22 -21.24
C ARG A 270 -26.19 16.87 -21.64
N ASN A 271 -25.48 15.79 -21.40
CA ASN A 271 -25.91 14.44 -21.77
C ASN A 271 -26.96 13.86 -20.81
N LEU A 272 -26.95 14.31 -19.55
CA LEU A 272 -27.97 13.98 -18.56
C LEU A 272 -29.07 15.06 -18.54
N ASN A 273 -29.90 15.10 -19.59
CA ASN A 273 -30.94 16.13 -19.79
C ASN A 273 -32.01 16.12 -18.69
N ASN A 274 -32.25 14.98 -18.04
CA ASN A 274 -33.25 14.84 -17.00
C ASN A 274 -32.65 15.12 -15.62
N LYS A 275 -33.29 15.99 -14.83
CA LYS A 275 -32.92 16.36 -13.48
C LYS A 275 -32.76 15.11 -12.58
N LYS A 276 -33.70 14.17 -12.67
CA LYS A 276 -33.68 12.92 -11.88
C LYS A 276 -32.50 12.00 -12.26
N SER A 277 -32.17 11.90 -13.55
CA SER A 277 -30.96 11.18 -13.99
C SER A 277 -29.68 11.81 -13.43
N ARG A 278 -29.60 13.14 -13.36
CA ARG A 278 -28.47 13.84 -12.73
C ARG A 278 -28.40 13.59 -11.22
N GLU A 279 -29.54 13.71 -10.53
CA GLU A 279 -29.62 13.44 -9.09
C GLU A 279 -29.24 11.99 -8.77
N PHE A 280 -29.70 11.04 -9.58
CA PHE A 280 -29.34 9.63 -9.45
C PHE A 280 -27.82 9.41 -9.60
N ILE A 281 -27.22 9.92 -10.68
CA ILE A 281 -25.77 9.75 -10.90
C ILE A 281 -24.97 10.48 -9.81
N MET A 282 -25.32 11.74 -9.50
CA MET A 282 -24.55 12.52 -8.54
C MET A 282 -24.71 12.01 -7.10
N GLY A 283 -25.94 11.79 -6.65
CA GLY A 283 -26.24 11.38 -5.27
C GLY A 283 -26.17 9.86 -5.07
N GLY A 284 -26.70 9.09 -6.02
CA GLY A 284 -26.83 7.65 -5.91
C GLY A 284 -25.57 6.87 -6.30
N VAL A 285 -24.75 7.40 -7.21
CA VAL A 285 -23.54 6.71 -7.67
C VAL A 285 -22.30 7.39 -7.11
N PHE A 286 -22.10 8.67 -7.41
CA PHE A 286 -20.86 9.37 -7.08
C PHE A 286 -20.73 9.75 -5.61
N LYS A 287 -21.81 10.14 -4.96
CA LYS A 287 -21.85 10.47 -3.53
C LYS A 287 -22.54 9.42 -2.69
N ASN A 288 -22.50 8.16 -3.13
CA ASN A 288 -23.03 7.07 -2.34
C ASN A 288 -22.16 6.85 -1.08
N PRO A 289 -22.68 7.07 0.14
CA PRO A 289 -21.87 6.97 1.35
C PRO A 289 -21.68 5.52 1.84
N ASN A 290 -22.42 4.56 1.27
CA ASN A 290 -22.48 3.20 1.76
C ASN A 290 -21.40 2.29 1.15
N TYR A 291 -21.58 0.99 1.30
CA TYR A 291 -20.67 -0.05 0.79
C TYR A 291 -21.03 -0.53 -0.62
N SER A 292 -22.26 -0.27 -1.08
CA SER A 292 -22.74 -0.67 -2.40
C SER A 292 -22.19 0.22 -3.52
N GLY A 293 -22.22 -0.26 -4.76
CA GLY A 293 -21.82 0.52 -5.92
C GLY A 293 -22.78 1.67 -6.26
N MET A 294 -24.03 1.57 -5.80
CA MET A 294 -25.05 2.61 -5.98
C MET A 294 -26.01 2.63 -4.79
N ASN A 295 -26.60 3.79 -4.53
CA ASN A 295 -27.68 3.98 -3.59
C ASN A 295 -28.91 4.48 -4.35
N ILE A 296 -30.01 3.70 -4.33
CA ILE A 296 -31.24 4.02 -5.04
C ILE A 296 -32.34 4.29 -4.01
N THR A 297 -32.92 5.47 -4.09
CA THR A 297 -34.15 5.82 -3.38
C THR A 297 -35.21 6.18 -4.44
N LEU A 298 -35.76 5.17 -5.10
CA LEU A 298 -36.80 5.35 -6.10
C LEU A 298 -38.04 4.58 -5.65
N ASP A 299 -39.10 5.31 -5.39
CA ASP A 299 -40.39 4.75 -4.97
C ASP A 299 -41.19 4.18 -6.16
N ASN A 300 -40.70 4.38 -7.41
CA ASN A 300 -41.42 4.03 -8.61
C ASN A 300 -40.52 3.28 -9.60
N LYS A 301 -40.91 2.04 -9.95
CA LYS A 301 -40.22 1.18 -10.91
C LYS A 301 -40.13 1.81 -12.31
N ASP A 302 -41.20 2.45 -12.77
CA ASP A 302 -41.25 3.08 -14.10
C ASP A 302 -40.26 4.25 -14.21
N GLU A 303 -40.05 4.95 -13.12
CA GLU A 303 -39.05 6.02 -13.05
C GLU A 303 -37.63 5.50 -13.11
N PHE A 304 -37.35 4.41 -12.41
CA PHE A 304 -36.05 3.71 -12.50
C PHE A 304 -35.76 3.22 -13.90
N GLU A 305 -36.73 2.56 -14.55
CA GLU A 305 -36.59 2.08 -15.92
C GLU A 305 -36.33 3.25 -16.89
N LYS A 306 -36.99 4.38 -16.69
CA LYS A 306 -36.78 5.59 -17.50
C LYS A 306 -35.40 6.22 -17.29
N ILE A 307 -34.87 6.22 -16.06
CA ILE A 307 -33.50 6.66 -15.78
C ILE A 307 -32.50 5.71 -16.43
N MET A 308 -32.69 4.40 -16.26
CA MET A 308 -31.80 3.36 -16.80
C MET A 308 -31.86 3.23 -18.32
N SER A 309 -32.93 3.70 -18.98
CA SER A 309 -33.00 3.78 -20.46
C SER A 309 -32.07 4.84 -21.07
N ASN A 310 -31.55 5.77 -20.26
CA ASN A 310 -30.60 6.79 -20.72
C ASN A 310 -29.21 6.18 -20.96
N LYS A 311 -28.72 6.20 -22.22
CA LYS A 311 -27.42 5.66 -22.60
C LYS A 311 -26.24 6.26 -21.81
N ALA A 312 -26.30 7.55 -21.48
CA ALA A 312 -25.25 8.16 -20.69
C ALA A 312 -25.23 7.64 -19.24
N VAL A 313 -26.41 7.38 -18.66
CA VAL A 313 -26.52 6.72 -17.34
C VAL A 313 -25.94 5.32 -17.39
N GLN A 314 -26.32 4.52 -18.40
CA GLN A 314 -25.80 3.15 -18.57
C GLN A 314 -24.26 3.14 -18.71
N ALA A 315 -23.71 4.02 -19.54
CA ALA A 315 -22.27 4.13 -19.74
C ALA A 315 -21.53 4.47 -18.44
N LEU A 316 -22.03 5.49 -17.69
CA LEU A 316 -21.43 5.89 -16.42
C LEU A 316 -21.53 4.80 -15.36
N MET A 317 -22.67 4.12 -15.29
CA MET A 317 -22.87 2.99 -14.38
C MET A 317 -21.93 1.83 -14.73
N GLY A 318 -21.83 1.46 -16.02
CA GLY A 318 -20.93 0.42 -16.51
C GLY A 318 -19.47 0.74 -16.18
N THR A 319 -19.01 1.96 -16.49
CA THR A 319 -17.66 2.41 -16.14
C THR A 319 -17.41 2.28 -14.64
N ARG A 320 -18.34 2.78 -13.81
CA ARG A 320 -18.20 2.70 -12.36
C ARG A 320 -18.16 1.25 -11.83
N GLN A 321 -18.96 0.37 -12.41
CA GLN A 321 -18.95 -1.05 -12.06
C GLN A 321 -17.59 -1.70 -12.35
N PHE A 322 -17.01 -1.45 -13.53
CA PHE A 322 -15.68 -1.96 -13.86
C PHE A 322 -14.61 -1.42 -12.90
N GLU A 323 -14.64 -0.13 -12.59
CA GLU A 323 -13.65 0.45 -11.65
C GLU A 323 -13.75 -0.17 -10.25
N LEU A 324 -14.97 -0.39 -9.75
CA LEU A 324 -15.17 -1.09 -8.47
C LEU A 324 -14.75 -2.56 -8.55
N ALA A 325 -14.98 -3.23 -9.67
CA ALA A 325 -14.55 -4.60 -9.92
C ALA A 325 -13.01 -4.71 -9.91
N TYR A 326 -12.30 -3.78 -10.58
CA TYR A 326 -10.83 -3.75 -10.56
C TYR A 326 -10.27 -3.37 -9.20
N THR A 327 -10.91 -2.47 -8.46
CA THR A 327 -10.52 -2.19 -7.08
C THR A 327 -10.68 -3.44 -6.20
N THR A 328 -11.78 -4.16 -6.35
CA THR A 328 -12.00 -5.43 -5.64
C THR A 328 -10.96 -6.48 -6.03
N LEU A 329 -10.66 -6.59 -7.32
CA LEU A 329 -9.62 -7.50 -7.83
C LEU A 329 -8.23 -7.16 -7.27
N ALA A 330 -7.89 -5.88 -7.17
CA ALA A 330 -6.67 -5.43 -6.53
C ALA A 330 -6.62 -5.84 -5.04
N MET A 331 -7.74 -5.72 -4.32
CA MET A 331 -7.83 -6.17 -2.93
C MET A 331 -7.76 -7.70 -2.81
N ASN A 332 -8.41 -8.44 -3.71
CA ASN A 332 -8.28 -9.90 -3.78
C ASN A 332 -6.81 -10.31 -3.95
N SER A 333 -6.10 -9.66 -4.87
CA SER A 333 -4.69 -9.91 -5.13
C SER A 333 -3.82 -9.64 -3.90
N LEU A 334 -4.01 -8.50 -3.23
CA LEU A 334 -3.31 -8.16 -2.00
C LEU A 334 -3.59 -9.15 -0.87
N ALA A 335 -4.85 -9.54 -0.69
CA ALA A 335 -5.26 -10.49 0.33
C ALA A 335 -4.60 -11.86 0.15
N ILE A 336 -4.62 -12.36 -1.09
CA ILE A 336 -4.02 -13.64 -1.46
C ILE A 336 -2.52 -13.62 -1.22
N ALA A 337 -1.84 -12.56 -1.65
CA ALA A 337 -0.38 -12.45 -1.54
C ALA A 337 0.12 -12.28 -0.12
N ASN A 338 -0.63 -11.57 0.72
CA ASN A 338 -0.29 -11.39 2.12
C ASN A 338 -0.92 -12.46 3.03
N ASN A 339 -1.77 -13.32 2.48
CA ASN A 339 -2.52 -14.34 3.21
C ASN A 339 -3.16 -13.77 4.49
N CYS A 340 -3.90 -12.68 4.36
CA CYS A 340 -4.43 -11.93 5.49
C CYS A 340 -5.85 -11.40 5.21
N PRO A 341 -6.63 -11.10 6.27
CA PRO A 341 -7.97 -10.55 6.13
C PRO A 341 -7.98 -9.14 5.53
N VAL A 342 -9.14 -8.80 4.97
CA VAL A 342 -9.41 -7.48 4.38
C VAL A 342 -10.68 -6.90 4.99
N ILE A 343 -10.57 -5.68 5.48
CA ILE A 343 -11.67 -4.88 6.02
C ILE A 343 -12.00 -3.75 5.04
N ARG A 344 -13.21 -3.76 4.52
CA ARG A 344 -13.74 -2.67 3.72
C ARG A 344 -14.31 -1.57 4.61
N LEU A 345 -13.87 -0.33 4.39
CA LEU A 345 -14.43 0.86 5.02
C LEU A 345 -15.53 1.50 4.15
N PRO A 346 -16.43 2.32 4.73
CA PRO A 346 -17.49 2.97 3.97
C PRO A 346 -16.95 4.00 2.97
N ASN A 347 -17.68 4.20 1.88
CA ASN A 347 -17.31 5.16 0.83
C ASN A 347 -17.27 6.61 1.34
N SER A 348 -18.05 6.94 2.38
CA SER A 348 -18.17 8.29 2.94
C SER A 348 -16.83 8.89 3.38
N LEU A 349 -15.85 8.06 3.77
CA LEU A 349 -14.50 8.51 4.15
C LEU A 349 -13.80 9.32 3.07
N ASN A 350 -14.17 9.16 1.81
CA ASN A 350 -13.60 9.91 0.69
C ASN A 350 -14.29 11.27 0.45
N PHE A 351 -15.32 11.63 1.24
CA PHE A 351 -16.03 12.90 1.06
C PHE A 351 -15.39 14.10 1.76
N HIS A 352 -14.26 13.88 2.45
CA HIS A 352 -13.60 14.92 3.26
C HIS A 352 -12.62 15.82 2.49
N SER A 353 -12.49 15.69 1.17
CA SER A 353 -11.51 16.42 0.36
C SER A 353 -11.56 17.96 0.55
N ALA A 354 -12.74 18.54 0.76
CA ALA A 354 -12.87 19.97 1.03
C ALA A 354 -12.29 20.36 2.41
N LYS A 355 -12.50 19.53 3.44
CA LYS A 355 -11.96 19.76 4.79
C LYS A 355 -10.43 19.59 4.81
N LEU A 356 -9.91 18.64 4.03
CA LEU A 356 -8.48 18.43 3.88
C LEU A 356 -7.80 19.64 3.21
N ARG A 357 -8.37 20.19 2.14
CA ARG A 357 -7.87 21.45 1.53
C ARG A 357 -7.91 22.63 2.49
N ASP A 358 -8.96 22.71 3.31
CA ASP A 358 -9.05 23.75 4.34
C ASP A 358 -7.94 23.62 5.39
N LEU A 359 -7.60 22.39 5.81
CA LEU A 359 -6.49 22.14 6.74
C LEU A 359 -5.16 22.53 6.12
N GLU A 360 -4.91 22.14 4.87
CA GLU A 360 -3.69 22.51 4.15
C GLU A 360 -3.56 24.04 4.03
N SER A 361 -4.62 24.74 3.65
CA SER A 361 -4.64 26.21 3.61
C SER A 361 -4.32 26.86 4.95
N LEU A 362 -4.78 26.28 6.06
CA LEU A 362 -4.50 26.79 7.41
C LEU A 362 -3.06 26.52 7.82
N SER A 363 -2.49 25.39 7.44
CA SER A 363 -1.10 25.03 7.75
C SER A 363 -0.08 25.96 7.06
N MET A 364 -0.44 26.54 5.91
CA MET A 364 0.40 27.51 5.19
C MET A 364 0.41 28.90 5.84
N SER A 365 -0.47 29.15 6.80
CA SER A 365 -0.62 30.48 7.42
C SER A 365 0.34 30.63 8.62
N SER A 366 1.15 31.69 8.64
CA SER A 366 2.04 32.05 9.75
C SER A 366 1.36 32.70 10.93
N VAL A 367 0.02 32.85 10.92
CA VAL A 367 -0.74 33.54 11.98
C VAL A 367 -1.04 32.58 13.12
N GLU A 368 -0.69 32.93 14.36
CA GLU A 368 -0.88 32.11 15.57
C GLU A 368 -2.35 31.64 15.76
N ARG A 369 -3.32 32.48 15.48
CA ARG A 369 -4.75 32.11 15.48
C ARG A 369 -5.11 31.00 14.47
N SER A 370 -4.27 30.78 13.48
CA SER A 370 -4.47 29.72 12.50
C SER A 370 -4.15 28.34 13.08
N LYS A 371 -3.24 28.23 14.05
CA LYS A 371 -2.89 26.96 14.73
C LYS A 371 -4.09 26.43 15.52
N ASP A 372 -4.77 27.28 16.32
CA ASP A 372 -5.95 26.86 17.09
C ASP A 372 -7.10 26.45 16.17
N LYS A 373 -7.29 27.22 15.08
CA LYS A 373 -8.32 26.89 14.08
C LYS A 373 -7.99 25.59 13.35
N PHE A 374 -6.73 25.35 13.05
CA PHE A 374 -6.26 24.11 12.44
C PHE A 374 -6.54 22.93 13.37
N ASN A 375 -6.09 22.96 14.63
CA ASN A 375 -6.27 21.89 15.61
C ASN A 375 -7.77 21.57 15.82
N ARG A 376 -8.62 22.59 15.91
CA ARG A 376 -10.06 22.36 16.02
C ARG A 376 -10.63 21.64 14.78
N LYS A 377 -10.31 22.12 13.57
CA LYS A 377 -10.76 21.47 12.33
C LYS A 377 -10.19 20.06 12.14
N PHE A 378 -8.97 19.84 12.58
CA PHE A 378 -8.34 18.53 12.60
C PHE A 378 -9.12 17.57 13.53
N LYS A 379 -9.42 18.00 14.76
CA LYS A 379 -10.21 17.24 15.73
C LYS A 379 -11.62 16.93 15.20
N ASP A 380 -12.29 17.94 14.60
CA ASP A 380 -13.61 17.75 13.98
C ASP A 380 -13.55 16.69 12.86
N LEU A 381 -12.56 16.77 11.98
CA LEU A 381 -12.37 15.82 10.88
C LEU A 381 -12.12 14.39 11.39
N THR A 382 -11.18 14.22 12.31
CA THR A 382 -10.84 12.89 12.83
C THR A 382 -11.99 12.26 13.62
N THR A 383 -12.75 13.07 14.39
CA THR A 383 -13.96 12.60 15.08
C THR A 383 -15.03 12.14 14.11
N GLU A 384 -15.27 12.89 13.02
CA GLU A 384 -16.23 12.50 11.99
C GLU A 384 -15.81 11.21 11.28
N MET A 385 -14.53 11.08 10.88
CA MET A 385 -14.01 9.85 10.29
C MET A 385 -14.15 8.65 11.22
N THR A 386 -13.85 8.82 12.51
CA THR A 386 -14.04 7.78 13.54
C THR A 386 -15.50 7.33 13.61
N SER A 387 -16.45 8.28 13.62
CA SER A 387 -17.88 7.98 13.63
C SER A 387 -18.35 7.27 12.36
N GLU A 388 -17.77 7.60 11.21
CA GLU A 388 -18.12 6.97 9.93
C GLU A 388 -17.63 5.53 9.82
N ILE A 389 -16.43 5.23 10.33
CA ILE A 389 -15.88 3.87 10.39
C ILE A 389 -16.71 3.04 11.38
N GLY A 390 -17.01 3.59 12.54
CA GLY A 390 -17.76 2.93 13.60
C GLY A 390 -16.88 2.07 14.52
N ASN A 391 -17.36 1.89 15.74
CA ASN A 391 -16.61 1.19 16.79
C ASN A 391 -16.34 -0.28 16.46
N ASP A 392 -17.29 -0.97 15.82
CA ASP A 392 -17.15 -2.41 15.53
C ASP A 392 -15.93 -2.70 14.64
N LEU A 393 -15.76 -1.90 13.57
CA LEU A 393 -14.60 -2.04 12.67
C LEU A 393 -13.30 -1.59 13.34
N LEU A 394 -13.33 -0.49 14.11
CA LEU A 394 -12.14 0.01 14.81
C LEU A 394 -11.67 -0.96 15.89
N SER A 395 -12.58 -1.51 16.69
CA SER A 395 -12.27 -2.54 17.69
C SER A 395 -11.69 -3.78 17.02
N TYR A 396 -12.30 -4.24 15.92
CA TYR A 396 -11.80 -5.40 15.16
C TYR A 396 -10.36 -5.18 14.68
N ILE A 397 -10.08 -4.02 14.10
CA ILE A 397 -8.73 -3.65 13.61
C ILE A 397 -7.74 -3.68 14.76
N SER A 398 -8.07 -3.05 15.89
CA SER A 398 -7.18 -2.96 17.06
C SER A 398 -6.91 -4.33 17.72
N GLU A 399 -7.90 -5.19 17.78
CA GLU A 399 -7.80 -6.49 18.45
C GLU A 399 -7.06 -7.53 17.59
N ASN A 400 -7.19 -7.47 16.26
CA ASN A 400 -6.75 -8.54 15.37
C ASN A 400 -5.47 -8.22 14.58
N SER A 401 -4.98 -6.97 14.60
CA SER A 401 -3.78 -6.61 13.84
C SER A 401 -2.77 -5.79 14.62
N ASN A 402 -1.48 -5.93 14.26
CA ASN A 402 -0.40 -5.03 14.67
C ASN A 402 0.11 -4.21 13.48
N SER A 403 -0.18 -4.66 12.26
CA SER A 403 0.26 -4.04 11.02
C SER A 403 -0.86 -3.96 10.01
N ILE A 404 -0.94 -2.83 9.31
CA ILE A 404 -2.03 -2.51 8.41
C ILE A 404 -1.47 -2.00 7.08
N THR A 405 -1.97 -2.56 5.98
CA THR A 405 -1.86 -1.95 4.67
C THR A 405 -3.13 -1.15 4.38
N LEU A 406 -3.04 0.19 4.43
CA LEU A 406 -4.15 1.09 4.13
C LEU A 406 -4.24 1.34 2.63
N CYS A 407 -5.30 0.82 1.98
CA CYS A 407 -5.58 1.09 0.57
C CYS A 407 -6.69 2.13 0.47
N THR A 408 -6.34 3.41 0.56
CA THR A 408 -7.30 4.52 0.57
C THR A 408 -6.64 5.85 0.21
N ASP A 409 -7.41 6.76 -0.35
CA ASP A 409 -6.99 8.15 -0.57
C ASP A 409 -7.31 9.04 0.64
N SER A 410 -8.07 8.52 1.62
CA SER A 410 -8.39 9.22 2.87
C SER A 410 -7.26 9.06 3.90
N LEU A 411 -7.25 9.91 4.93
CA LEU A 411 -6.24 9.92 6.00
C LEU A 411 -6.68 9.09 7.21
N VAL A 412 -7.03 7.82 6.97
CA VAL A 412 -7.45 6.88 8.02
C VAL A 412 -6.37 6.69 9.09
N GLU A 413 -5.10 6.87 8.72
CA GLU A 413 -3.97 6.82 9.66
C GLU A 413 -4.03 7.86 10.78
N TRP A 414 -4.79 8.95 10.61
CA TRP A 414 -5.03 9.98 11.63
C TRP A 414 -6.19 9.67 12.57
N VAL A 415 -7.03 8.68 12.23
CA VAL A 415 -8.16 8.27 13.08
C VAL A 415 -7.64 7.72 14.38
N SER A 416 -8.16 8.21 15.50
CA SER A 416 -7.75 7.76 16.83
C SER A 416 -8.66 6.62 17.32
N PHE A 417 -8.01 5.58 17.82
CA PHE A 417 -8.63 4.56 18.64
C PHE A 417 -7.92 4.60 20.00
N ASP A 418 -8.68 4.58 21.10
CA ASP A 418 -8.15 4.76 22.45
C ASP A 418 -7.26 6.00 22.62
N LYS A 419 -7.68 7.13 22.02
CA LYS A 419 -7.04 8.44 22.12
C LYS A 419 -5.68 8.59 21.41
N ILE A 420 -5.24 7.59 20.67
CA ILE A 420 -3.99 7.65 19.89
C ILE A 420 -4.27 7.34 18.40
N PRO A 421 -3.68 8.09 17.45
CA PRO A 421 -3.84 7.83 16.03
C PRO A 421 -3.34 6.44 15.60
N LEU A 422 -4.05 5.80 14.66
CA LEU A 422 -3.72 4.48 14.14
C LEU A 422 -2.28 4.37 13.64
N MET A 423 -1.71 5.44 13.08
CA MET A 423 -0.31 5.45 12.61
C MET A 423 0.73 5.22 13.70
N PHE A 424 0.35 5.32 14.98
CA PHE A 424 1.25 5.07 16.11
C PHE A 424 0.93 3.77 16.85
N THR A 425 -0.32 3.29 16.78
CA THR A 425 -0.69 1.99 17.36
C THR A 425 -0.27 0.83 16.47
N HIS A 426 -0.33 1.02 15.14
CA HIS A 426 -0.04 0.00 14.14
C HIS A 426 1.18 0.34 13.28
N GLU A 427 1.75 -0.67 12.67
CA GLU A 427 2.74 -0.51 11.61
C GLU A 427 2.00 -0.30 10.29
N ILE A 428 1.98 0.92 9.77
CA ILE A 428 1.18 1.28 8.60
C ILE A 428 2.03 1.45 7.35
N SER A 429 1.56 0.84 6.26
CA SER A 429 1.89 1.20 4.89
C SER A 429 0.65 1.74 4.19
N LYS A 430 0.80 2.70 3.28
CA LYS A 430 -0.30 3.31 2.55
C LYS A 430 -0.17 3.11 1.05
N VAL A 431 -1.24 2.64 0.43
CA VAL A 431 -1.38 2.54 -1.03
C VAL A 431 -2.57 3.38 -1.43
N HIS A 432 -2.36 4.38 -2.29
CA HIS A 432 -3.46 5.18 -2.80
C HIS A 432 -4.34 4.37 -3.74
N THR A 433 -5.66 4.52 -3.65
CA THR A 433 -6.60 3.88 -4.56
C THR A 433 -6.74 4.62 -5.89
N THR A 434 -6.19 5.82 -5.98
CA THR A 434 -6.14 6.64 -7.20
C THR A 434 -4.69 7.05 -7.52
N PRO A 435 -4.23 6.88 -8.77
CA PRO A 435 -4.95 6.30 -9.91
C PRO A 435 -5.05 4.78 -9.85
N GLY A 436 -6.18 4.24 -10.32
CA GLY A 436 -6.49 2.81 -10.24
C GLY A 436 -5.49 1.91 -10.97
N ASN A 437 -4.91 2.37 -12.07
CA ASN A 437 -3.83 1.64 -12.77
C ASN A 437 -2.62 1.39 -11.87
N GLN A 438 -2.24 2.38 -11.06
CA GLN A 438 -1.14 2.23 -10.11
C GLN A 438 -1.53 1.29 -8.97
N LEU A 439 -2.75 1.42 -8.43
CA LEU A 439 -3.27 0.49 -7.43
C LEU A 439 -3.18 -0.95 -7.94
N LEU A 440 -3.65 -1.22 -9.16
CA LEU A 440 -3.63 -2.55 -9.75
C LEU A 440 -2.21 -3.09 -9.90
N LYS A 441 -1.26 -2.27 -10.39
CA LYS A 441 0.15 -2.64 -10.50
C LYS A 441 0.78 -2.95 -9.14
N ILE A 442 0.59 -2.08 -8.15
CA ILE A 442 1.16 -2.25 -6.80
C ILE A 442 0.55 -3.47 -6.11
N SER A 443 -0.75 -3.72 -6.30
CA SER A 443 -1.45 -4.84 -5.68
C SER A 443 -1.18 -6.19 -6.35
N THR A 444 -0.64 -6.23 -7.54
CA THR A 444 -0.28 -7.46 -8.24
C THR A 444 1.23 -7.77 -8.18
N ASN A 445 2.08 -6.78 -7.96
CA ASN A 445 3.54 -6.98 -7.85
C ASN A 445 3.95 -7.18 -6.39
N PHE A 446 4.45 -8.37 -6.06
CA PHE A 446 4.81 -8.78 -4.69
C PHE A 446 6.27 -9.10 -4.49
N SER A 447 7.13 -8.71 -5.39
CA SER A 447 8.58 -8.97 -5.26
C SER A 447 9.11 -8.42 -3.94
N ARG A 448 9.64 -9.30 -3.09
CA ARG A 448 10.36 -8.92 -1.88
C ARG A 448 11.82 -8.72 -2.24
N ILE A 449 12.39 -7.63 -1.74
CA ILE A 449 13.82 -7.36 -1.87
C ILE A 449 14.48 -7.47 -0.49
N HIS A 450 15.68 -7.99 -0.49
CA HIS A 450 16.47 -8.24 0.72
C HIS A 450 17.71 -7.36 0.68
N PHE A 451 17.96 -6.65 1.77
CA PHE A 451 19.18 -5.89 1.97
C PHE A 451 19.82 -6.30 3.29
N ASN A 452 21.12 -6.53 3.27
CA ASN A 452 21.87 -6.57 4.51
C ASN A 452 22.07 -5.13 5.07
N LYS A 453 22.45 -5.05 6.35
CA LYS A 453 22.67 -3.77 7.03
C LYS A 453 23.68 -2.88 6.27
N SER A 454 24.80 -3.44 5.79
CA SER A 454 25.87 -2.69 5.14
C SER A 454 25.44 -2.08 3.78
N GLU A 455 24.51 -2.71 3.10
CA GLU A 455 23.93 -2.16 1.86
C GLU A 455 23.05 -0.96 2.15
N LEU A 456 22.20 -1.01 3.18
CA LEU A 456 21.31 0.10 3.56
C LEU A 456 22.07 1.34 4.07
N LEU A 457 23.29 1.17 4.54
CA LEU A 457 24.12 2.29 4.98
C LEU A 457 24.70 3.11 3.81
N LYS A 458 24.44 2.73 2.56
CA LYS A 458 24.78 3.51 1.36
C LYS A 458 23.59 4.40 1.00
N VAL A 459 23.76 5.70 1.16
CA VAL A 459 22.71 6.70 0.99
C VAL A 459 23.13 7.74 -0.03
N THR A 460 22.26 8.04 -0.99
CA THR A 460 22.45 9.14 -1.92
C THR A 460 21.46 10.26 -1.61
N VAL A 461 21.92 11.50 -1.65
CA VAL A 461 21.08 12.71 -1.56
C VAL A 461 21.16 13.42 -2.90
N ILE A 462 20.02 13.64 -3.53
CA ILE A 462 19.88 14.55 -4.67
C ILE A 462 19.41 15.88 -4.11
N ARG A 463 20.27 16.90 -4.22
CA ARG A 463 19.99 18.25 -3.74
C ARG A 463 19.80 19.22 -4.89
N SER A 464 18.78 20.06 -4.77
CA SER A 464 18.51 21.10 -5.78
C SER A 464 17.98 22.38 -5.15
N PHE A 465 18.88 23.34 -4.96
CA PHE A 465 18.60 24.70 -4.46
C PHE A 465 19.40 25.74 -5.22
N ASN A 466 18.89 26.96 -5.23
CA ASN A 466 19.68 28.11 -5.68
C ASN A 466 20.85 28.39 -4.74
N GLU A 467 21.93 29.02 -5.24
CA GLU A 467 23.14 29.33 -4.47
C GLU A 467 22.86 30.08 -3.16
N ASN A 468 21.90 31.01 -3.17
CA ASN A 468 21.58 31.88 -2.04
C ASN A 468 20.36 31.36 -1.24
N ASP A 469 19.91 30.14 -1.45
CA ASP A 469 18.76 29.60 -0.72
C ASP A 469 19.17 29.33 0.74
N PRO A 470 18.47 29.93 1.73
CA PRO A 470 18.84 29.80 3.13
C PRO A 470 18.75 28.38 3.67
N ILE A 471 17.96 27.51 3.06
CA ILE A 471 17.77 26.11 3.49
C ILE A 471 18.72 25.13 2.82
N LYS A 472 19.47 25.52 1.79
CA LYS A 472 20.33 24.68 0.94
C LYS A 472 21.20 23.68 1.72
N TYR A 473 21.74 24.09 2.87
CA TYR A 473 22.67 23.27 3.65
C TYR A 473 22.06 22.73 4.96
N MET A 474 20.76 22.90 5.21
CA MET A 474 20.15 22.48 6.47
C MET A 474 20.17 20.98 6.62
N LEU A 475 19.76 20.24 5.59
CA LEU A 475 19.78 18.78 5.60
C LEU A 475 21.21 18.23 5.71
N GLU A 476 22.15 18.76 4.94
CA GLU A 476 23.56 18.34 5.00
C GLU A 476 24.16 18.54 6.41
N LYS A 477 23.90 19.68 7.04
CA LYS A 477 24.34 19.93 8.43
C LYS A 477 23.74 18.93 9.40
N SER A 478 22.47 18.64 9.29
CA SER A 478 21.79 17.67 10.12
C SER A 478 22.34 16.26 9.89
N LEU A 479 22.48 15.83 8.64
CA LEU A 479 23.04 14.51 8.30
C LEU A 479 24.46 14.37 8.84
N ASN A 480 25.33 15.36 8.63
CA ASN A 480 26.70 15.35 9.13
C ASN A 480 26.76 15.30 10.66
N TYR A 481 25.85 16.00 11.37
CA TYR A 481 25.76 15.94 12.82
C TYR A 481 25.45 14.52 13.31
N TYR A 482 24.41 13.88 12.78
CA TYR A 482 23.98 12.55 13.21
C TYR A 482 24.92 11.43 12.72
N ILE A 483 25.45 11.52 11.51
CA ILE A 483 26.41 10.53 10.96
C ILE A 483 27.73 10.58 11.73
N ASN A 484 28.19 11.75 12.17
CA ASN A 484 29.41 11.86 12.97
C ASN A 484 29.33 11.14 14.33
N ILE A 485 28.13 10.83 14.83
CA ILE A 485 27.94 10.06 16.07
C ILE A 485 28.41 8.61 15.88
N ASP A 486 28.10 7.98 14.74
CA ASP A 486 28.33 6.54 14.51
C ASP A 486 29.25 6.21 13.30
N LYS A 487 29.48 7.15 12.39
CA LYS A 487 30.40 7.09 11.23
C LYS A 487 30.25 5.87 10.30
N GLU A 488 29.15 5.14 10.34
CA GLU A 488 28.93 3.94 9.52
C GLU A 488 28.29 4.27 8.17
N ILE A 489 27.57 5.41 8.03
CA ILE A 489 26.83 5.74 6.81
C ILE A 489 27.77 6.30 5.74
N ASN A 490 27.69 5.69 4.56
CA ASN A 490 28.34 6.19 3.34
C ASN A 490 27.38 7.12 2.61
N LEU A 491 27.56 8.43 2.81
CA LEU A 491 26.71 9.48 2.26
C LEU A 491 27.32 10.06 0.98
N ASN A 492 26.54 10.07 -0.11
CA ASN A 492 26.88 10.72 -1.35
C ASN A 492 25.86 11.84 -1.64
N ILE A 493 26.29 13.10 -1.71
CA ILE A 493 25.44 14.25 -2.03
C ILE A 493 25.74 14.71 -3.47
N ILE A 494 24.70 14.78 -4.29
CA ILE A 494 24.79 15.17 -5.70
C ILE A 494 23.91 16.42 -5.91
N ASP A 495 24.52 17.52 -6.29
CA ASP A 495 23.79 18.72 -6.67
C ASP A 495 23.31 18.61 -8.12
N VAL A 496 22.02 18.84 -8.34
CA VAL A 496 21.40 18.83 -9.67
C VAL A 496 20.72 20.18 -9.94
N THR A 497 20.85 20.69 -11.16
CA THR A 497 20.37 22.02 -11.55
C THR A 497 19.40 21.99 -12.74
N SER A 498 19.07 20.80 -13.26
CA SER A 498 18.12 20.64 -14.38
C SER A 498 17.45 19.26 -14.39
N LYS A 499 16.28 19.17 -15.04
CA LYS A 499 15.55 17.90 -15.29
C LYS A 499 16.46 16.87 -15.99
N ALA A 500 17.29 17.30 -16.95
CA ALA A 500 18.18 16.39 -17.67
C ALA A 500 19.26 15.76 -16.76
N GLN A 501 19.86 16.56 -15.87
CA GLN A 501 20.82 16.05 -14.87
C GLN A 501 20.13 15.10 -13.87
N LEU A 502 18.91 15.40 -13.45
CA LEU A 502 18.14 14.51 -12.58
C LEU A 502 17.92 13.14 -13.24
N ILE A 503 17.49 13.11 -14.51
CA ILE A 503 17.27 11.87 -15.26
C ILE A 503 18.57 11.05 -15.35
N GLU A 504 19.69 11.70 -15.65
CA GLU A 504 20.97 11.01 -15.75
C GLU A 504 21.45 10.49 -14.39
N CYS A 505 21.25 11.28 -13.34
CA CYS A 505 21.54 10.87 -11.97
C CYS A 505 20.71 9.62 -11.57
N LEU A 506 19.40 9.61 -11.82
CA LEU A 506 18.52 8.48 -11.51
C LEU A 506 18.92 7.19 -12.24
N LYS A 507 19.48 7.27 -13.46
CA LYS A 507 20.00 6.11 -14.18
C LYS A 507 21.26 5.50 -13.56
N THR A 508 22.02 6.30 -12.82
CA THR A 508 23.33 5.92 -12.29
C THR A 508 23.33 5.63 -10.79
N VAL A 509 22.32 6.11 -10.05
CA VAL A 509 22.16 5.84 -8.62
C VAL A 509 21.92 4.35 -8.38
N ASN A 510 22.79 3.75 -7.57
CA ASN A 510 22.73 2.32 -7.21
C ASN A 510 22.63 2.07 -5.70
N THR A 511 22.32 3.11 -4.92
CA THR A 511 22.14 3.00 -3.48
C THR A 511 20.70 2.61 -3.15
N PRO A 512 20.44 1.79 -2.11
CA PRO A 512 19.09 1.41 -1.70
C PRO A 512 18.22 2.60 -1.25
N ILE A 513 18.85 3.61 -0.65
CA ILE A 513 18.17 4.80 -0.10
C ILE A 513 18.56 6.02 -0.91
N LEU A 514 17.54 6.71 -1.41
CA LEU A 514 17.65 8.02 -2.06
C LEU A 514 16.88 9.07 -1.26
N ILE A 515 17.52 10.20 -0.97
CA ILE A 515 16.89 11.35 -0.34
C ILE A 515 16.81 12.48 -1.35
N PHE A 516 15.62 13.05 -1.57
CA PHE A 516 15.47 14.31 -2.30
C PHE A 516 15.48 15.47 -1.31
N ASP A 517 16.36 16.43 -1.54
CA ASP A 517 16.51 17.65 -0.76
C ASP A 517 16.30 18.87 -1.67
N CYS A 518 15.05 19.32 -1.76
CA CYS A 518 14.63 20.37 -2.68
C CYS A 518 13.27 20.95 -2.25
N HIS A 519 12.83 22.01 -2.93
CA HIS A 519 11.45 22.47 -2.79
C HIS A 519 10.48 21.51 -3.49
N GLY A 520 9.31 21.30 -2.89
CA GLY A 520 8.20 20.55 -3.47
C GLY A 520 6.89 21.30 -3.30
N ASN A 521 5.96 21.07 -4.20
CA ASN A 521 4.62 21.63 -4.12
C ASN A 521 3.66 20.91 -5.09
N HIS A 522 2.40 21.39 -5.15
CA HIS A 522 1.40 20.97 -6.11
C HIS A 522 0.62 22.19 -6.64
N GLY A 523 -0.01 22.04 -7.81
CA GLY A 523 -0.87 23.06 -8.44
C GLY A 523 -2.34 23.03 -8.03
N GLY A 524 -2.69 22.34 -6.93
CA GLY A 524 -4.06 22.12 -6.51
C GLY A 524 -4.63 20.80 -7.03
N ALA A 525 -5.95 20.67 -7.05
CA ALA A 525 -6.63 19.41 -7.39
C ALA A 525 -6.57 19.06 -8.89
N GLU A 526 -6.08 19.93 -9.75
CA GLU A 526 -6.10 19.79 -11.20
C GLU A 526 -4.72 19.57 -11.81
N GLU A 527 -3.65 19.89 -11.08
CA GLU A 527 -2.28 19.79 -11.54
C GLU A 527 -1.53 18.71 -10.76
N HIS A 528 -0.50 18.14 -11.37
CA HIS A 528 0.36 17.18 -10.72
C HIS A 528 1.26 17.85 -9.66
N GLY A 529 1.69 17.05 -8.68
CA GLY A 529 2.74 17.45 -7.76
C GLY A 529 4.11 17.51 -8.45
N TRP A 530 4.98 18.42 -8.00
CA TRP A 530 6.27 18.64 -8.61
C TRP A 530 7.39 18.88 -7.60
N LEU A 531 8.61 18.57 -8.02
CA LEU A 531 9.85 18.93 -7.35
C LEU A 531 10.54 20.08 -8.10
N GLN A 532 11.06 21.04 -7.36
CA GLN A 532 11.85 22.13 -7.95
C GLN A 532 13.28 21.66 -8.18
N ILE A 533 13.64 21.46 -9.44
CA ILE A 533 15.00 21.05 -9.83
C ILE A 533 15.63 22.17 -10.66
N GLY A 534 16.51 22.94 -10.03
CA GLY A 534 17.02 24.18 -10.63
C GLY A 534 15.89 25.16 -10.94
N GLY A 535 15.76 25.54 -12.23
CA GLY A 535 14.67 26.39 -12.72
C GLY A 535 13.39 25.65 -13.07
N ASP A 536 13.39 24.31 -13.09
CA ASP A 536 12.30 23.48 -13.62
C ASP A 536 11.39 22.96 -12.51
N LYS A 537 10.08 22.98 -12.73
CA LYS A 537 9.10 22.20 -11.98
C LYS A 537 9.03 20.81 -12.61
N VAL A 538 9.61 19.83 -11.93
CA VAL A 538 9.68 18.45 -12.45
C VAL A 538 8.53 17.64 -11.93
N ASP A 539 7.64 17.24 -12.82
CA ASP A 539 6.62 16.24 -12.60
C ASP A 539 7.25 14.85 -12.64
N THR A 540 7.13 14.09 -11.54
CA THR A 540 7.72 12.75 -11.42
C THR A 540 7.03 11.72 -12.32
N TRP A 541 5.77 11.94 -12.71
CA TRP A 541 5.03 11.07 -13.63
C TRP A 541 5.52 11.17 -15.08
N GLU A 542 6.18 12.27 -15.45
CA GLU A 542 6.75 12.50 -16.77
C GLU A 542 8.21 12.03 -16.90
N LEU A 543 8.80 11.50 -15.86
CA LEU A 543 10.18 11.02 -15.91
C LEU A 543 10.28 9.72 -16.72
N PRO A 544 11.17 9.63 -17.73
CA PRO A 544 11.24 8.49 -18.65
C PRO A 544 12.00 7.27 -18.10
N THR A 545 12.34 7.26 -16.82
CA THR A 545 13.29 6.31 -16.21
C THR A 545 12.58 5.22 -15.40
N ARG A 546 11.46 4.68 -15.89
CA ARG A 546 10.74 3.59 -15.22
C ARG A 546 11.64 2.40 -14.92
N GLY A 547 11.58 1.93 -13.67
CA GLY A 547 12.38 0.80 -13.17
C GLY A 547 13.78 1.18 -12.69
N PHE A 548 14.12 2.46 -12.65
CA PHE A 548 15.43 2.95 -12.19
C PHE A 548 15.39 3.70 -10.86
N ALA A 549 14.21 3.90 -10.26
CA ALA A 549 14.14 4.52 -8.94
C ALA A 549 14.70 3.58 -7.87
N PRO A 550 15.53 4.05 -6.93
CA PRO A 550 15.92 3.29 -5.77
C PRO A 550 14.70 2.81 -4.98
N PRO A 551 14.75 1.63 -4.35
CA PRO A 551 13.59 1.04 -3.67
C PRO A 551 13.06 1.86 -2.49
N ILE A 552 13.91 2.63 -1.84
CA ILE A 552 13.55 3.48 -0.70
C ILE A 552 13.83 4.95 -1.06
N ILE A 553 12.79 5.77 -1.02
CA ILE A 553 12.93 7.21 -1.25
C ILE A 553 12.39 7.98 -0.04
N ILE A 554 13.18 8.96 0.42
CA ILE A 554 12.81 9.90 1.48
C ILE A 554 12.73 11.30 0.86
N LEU A 555 11.61 11.98 1.05
CA LEU A 555 11.37 13.31 0.49
C LEU A 555 11.51 14.37 1.58
N SER A 556 12.68 15.03 1.62
CA SER A 556 12.90 16.27 2.39
C SER A 556 12.42 17.46 1.54
N ALA A 557 11.12 17.47 1.26
CA ALA A 557 10.43 18.46 0.41
C ALA A 557 8.97 18.57 0.85
N CYS A 558 8.39 19.77 0.72
CA CYS A 558 7.02 20.02 1.13
C CYS A 558 5.98 19.41 0.17
N LEU A 559 4.82 19.03 0.71
CA LEU A 559 3.62 18.68 -0.08
C LEU A 559 3.84 17.59 -1.14
N THR A 560 4.71 16.64 -0.86
CA THR A 560 5.07 15.58 -1.81
C THR A 560 4.03 14.46 -1.89
N SER A 561 3.15 14.39 -0.87
CA SER A 561 1.93 13.58 -0.83
C SER A 561 0.74 14.43 -0.35
N ALA A 562 0.58 15.59 -0.93
CA ALA A 562 -0.31 16.67 -0.47
C ALA A 562 -1.77 16.22 -0.33
N ILE A 563 -2.39 16.60 0.80
CA ILE A 563 -3.79 16.27 1.10
C ILE A 563 -4.80 17.09 0.30
N GLY A 564 -4.42 18.26 -0.16
CA GLY A 564 -5.23 19.15 -1.00
C GLY A 564 -4.90 19.06 -2.49
N GLY A 565 -3.89 18.27 -2.86
CA GLY A 565 -3.44 18.09 -4.23
C GLY A 565 -4.31 17.17 -5.08
N SER A 566 -3.85 16.91 -6.30
CA SER A 566 -4.43 15.88 -7.17
C SER A 566 -3.92 14.49 -6.76
N HIS A 567 -4.52 13.44 -7.34
CA HIS A 567 -4.07 12.06 -7.20
C HIS A 567 -2.62 11.83 -7.71
N ALA A 568 -2.15 12.69 -8.61
CA ALA A 568 -0.80 12.61 -9.16
C ALA A 568 0.21 13.34 -8.26
N SER A 569 0.43 12.82 -7.06
CA SER A 569 1.44 13.33 -6.14
C SER A 569 2.86 12.96 -6.59
N VAL A 570 3.85 13.70 -6.09
CA VAL A 570 5.28 13.39 -6.28
C VAL A 570 5.60 11.97 -5.81
N ALA A 571 5.12 11.61 -4.63
CA ALA A 571 5.37 10.29 -4.04
C ALA A 571 4.78 9.15 -4.89
N SER A 572 3.54 9.32 -5.40
CA SER A 572 2.91 8.33 -6.29
C SER A 572 3.67 8.21 -7.62
N GLY A 573 4.18 9.32 -8.18
CA GLY A 573 5.00 9.27 -9.40
C GLY A 573 6.32 8.52 -9.20
N LEU A 574 6.95 8.65 -8.04
CA LEU A 574 8.17 7.90 -7.70
C LEU A 574 7.91 6.39 -7.52
N LEU A 575 6.74 5.99 -7.02
CA LEU A 575 6.31 4.58 -7.03
C LEU A 575 6.12 4.06 -8.46
N ASP A 576 5.55 4.85 -9.37
CA ASP A 576 5.43 4.45 -10.79
C ASP A 576 6.79 4.32 -11.49
N LEU A 577 7.81 5.06 -11.04
CA LEU A 577 9.20 4.93 -11.48
C LEU A 577 9.90 3.66 -10.97
N GLY A 578 9.34 2.96 -10.01
CA GLY A 578 9.88 1.69 -9.49
C GLY A 578 10.29 1.71 -8.01
N ALA A 579 10.14 2.81 -7.28
CA ALA A 579 10.31 2.81 -5.84
C ALA A 579 9.30 1.85 -5.18
N ILE A 580 9.71 1.18 -4.10
CA ILE A 580 8.83 0.28 -3.34
C ILE A 580 8.24 1.02 -2.15
N ALA A 581 9.00 1.90 -1.54
CA ALA A 581 8.60 2.72 -0.40
C ALA A 581 9.03 4.17 -0.58
N VAL A 582 8.09 5.09 -0.38
CA VAL A 582 8.34 6.53 -0.40
C VAL A 582 7.85 7.13 0.92
N LEU A 583 8.74 7.82 1.63
CA LEU A 583 8.37 8.64 2.79
C LEU A 583 8.11 10.06 2.32
N GLY A 584 6.84 10.45 2.27
CA GLY A 584 6.38 11.75 1.77
C GLY A 584 5.77 12.63 2.86
N THR A 585 5.54 13.90 2.52
CA THR A 585 4.95 14.90 3.41
C THR A 585 3.53 15.26 2.97
N LEU A 586 2.60 15.28 3.92
CA LEU A 586 1.18 15.55 3.68
C LEU A 586 0.87 17.05 3.63
N LEU A 587 1.55 17.82 4.46
CA LEU A 587 1.43 19.27 4.64
C LEU A 587 2.79 19.95 4.45
N PRO A 588 2.83 21.28 4.36
CA PRO A 588 4.08 22.01 4.43
C PRO A 588 4.83 21.71 5.73
N VAL A 589 6.12 21.45 5.62
CA VAL A 589 7.00 21.17 6.76
C VAL A 589 8.03 22.28 6.96
N ASP A 590 8.39 22.52 8.20
CA ASP A 590 9.52 23.40 8.53
C ASP A 590 10.83 22.75 8.08
N ALA A 591 11.67 23.49 7.36
CA ALA A 591 12.89 22.94 6.75
C ALA A 591 13.90 22.42 7.79
N GLU A 592 14.04 23.10 8.94
CA GLU A 592 14.94 22.69 10.02
C GLU A 592 14.40 21.41 10.68
N LYS A 593 13.11 21.37 11.00
CA LYS A 593 12.46 20.17 11.58
C LYS A 593 12.53 18.98 10.63
N SER A 594 12.27 19.19 9.33
CA SER A 594 12.42 18.14 8.31
C SER A 594 13.85 17.63 8.22
N ALA A 595 14.83 18.51 8.20
CA ALA A 595 16.25 18.13 8.18
C ALA A 595 16.64 17.31 9.43
N VAL A 596 16.18 17.71 10.63
CA VAL A 596 16.39 16.96 11.87
C VAL A 596 15.70 15.62 11.84
N PHE A 597 14.46 15.55 11.32
CA PHE A 597 13.69 14.33 11.20
C PHE A 597 14.42 13.30 10.32
N VAL A 598 14.89 13.70 9.13
CA VAL A 598 15.68 12.83 8.24
C VAL A 598 17.02 12.42 8.86
N GLY A 599 17.71 13.35 9.53
CA GLY A 599 18.96 13.05 10.25
C GLY A 599 18.77 12.01 11.34
N ARG A 600 17.65 12.06 12.07
CA ARG A 600 17.29 11.06 13.10
C ARG A 600 16.97 9.69 12.52
N ILE A 601 16.39 9.63 11.30
CA ILE A 601 16.23 8.35 10.58
C ILE A 601 17.62 7.73 10.32
N MET A 602 18.59 8.52 9.88
CA MET A 602 19.95 8.03 9.62
C MET A 602 20.63 7.51 10.90
N LEU A 603 20.54 8.26 12.01
CA LEU A 603 21.04 7.78 13.31
C LEU A 603 20.39 6.47 13.74
N ARG A 604 19.09 6.31 13.47
CA ARG A 604 18.37 5.08 13.80
C ARG A 604 18.80 3.89 12.92
N LEU A 605 19.13 4.11 11.65
CA LEU A 605 19.66 3.06 10.78
C LEU A 605 20.92 2.40 11.35
N THR A 606 21.81 3.16 11.97
CA THR A 606 23.02 2.62 12.59
C THR A 606 22.72 2.02 13.97
N GLY A 607 22.17 2.81 14.88
CA GLY A 607 22.00 2.44 16.28
C GLY A 607 20.96 1.34 16.52
N TYR A 608 19.76 1.48 15.92
CA TYR A 608 18.66 0.56 16.16
C TYR A 608 18.88 -0.81 15.50
N LEU A 609 19.33 -0.84 14.23
CA LEU A 609 19.60 -2.12 13.56
C LEU A 609 20.71 -2.90 14.26
N LYS A 610 21.72 -2.22 14.78
CA LYS A 610 22.79 -2.83 15.60
C LYS A 610 22.26 -3.40 16.92
N ALA A 611 21.35 -2.68 17.59
CA ALA A 611 20.74 -3.15 18.83
C ALA A 611 19.85 -4.41 18.58
N LEU A 612 19.09 -4.44 17.49
CA LEU A 612 18.29 -5.61 17.11
C LEU A 612 19.15 -6.85 16.79
N ASP A 613 20.24 -6.66 16.08
CA ASP A 613 21.22 -7.71 15.80
C ASP A 613 21.81 -8.30 17.10
N GLN A 614 22.18 -7.44 18.07
CA GLN A 614 22.71 -7.86 19.37
C GLN A 614 21.74 -8.70 20.20
N ILE A 615 20.42 -8.48 20.06
CA ILE A 615 19.39 -9.27 20.76
C ILE A 615 18.90 -10.47 19.94
N GLY A 616 19.53 -10.74 18.79
CA GLY A 616 19.27 -11.94 17.97
C GLY A 616 18.00 -11.85 17.10
N VAL A 617 17.61 -10.67 16.67
CA VAL A 617 16.57 -10.51 15.65
C VAL A 617 17.17 -10.78 14.28
N ASP A 618 16.62 -11.75 13.55
CA ASP A 618 17.15 -12.15 12.23
C ASP A 618 16.87 -11.12 11.13
N TYR A 619 15.72 -10.48 11.16
CA TYR A 619 15.31 -9.48 10.17
C TYR A 619 14.16 -8.61 10.66
N ILE A 620 14.01 -7.43 10.05
CA ILE A 620 12.81 -6.58 10.15
C ILE A 620 12.42 -6.08 8.75
N THR A 621 11.20 -5.57 8.62
CA THR A 621 10.79 -4.88 7.38
C THR A 621 11.07 -3.38 7.46
N TRP A 622 11.17 -2.70 6.31
CA TRP A 622 11.25 -1.24 6.29
C TRP A 622 9.98 -0.59 6.90
N ARG A 623 8.81 -1.23 6.75
CA ARG A 623 7.57 -0.80 7.42
C ARG A 623 7.75 -0.75 8.94
N GLN A 624 8.26 -1.82 9.54
CA GLN A 624 8.53 -1.90 10.98
C GLN A 624 9.54 -0.85 11.43
N PHE A 625 10.61 -0.69 10.66
CA PHE A 625 11.66 0.29 10.96
C PHE A 625 11.10 1.72 11.04
N ILE A 626 10.34 2.16 10.03
CA ILE A 626 9.76 3.52 9.98
C ILE A 626 8.63 3.69 10.99
N SER A 627 7.76 2.69 11.20
CA SER A 627 6.69 2.78 12.19
C SER A 627 7.22 2.92 13.61
N ASN A 628 8.28 2.20 13.96
CA ASN A 628 8.97 2.37 15.23
C ASN A 628 9.63 3.76 15.34
N PHE A 629 10.18 4.28 14.26
CA PHE A 629 10.71 5.64 14.22
C PHE A 629 9.61 6.69 14.43
N PHE A 630 8.42 6.50 13.82
CA PHE A 630 7.27 7.39 14.04
C PHE A 630 6.82 7.41 15.51
N ARG A 631 6.73 6.26 16.17
CA ARG A 631 6.41 6.17 17.61
C ARG A 631 7.39 6.98 18.46
N MET A 632 8.69 6.84 18.19
CA MET A 632 9.73 7.60 18.90
C MET A 632 9.65 9.11 18.62
N SER A 633 9.39 9.49 17.37
CA SER A 633 9.25 10.90 16.99
C SER A 633 8.01 11.52 17.62
N PHE A 634 6.89 10.80 17.60
CA PHE A 634 5.66 11.22 18.27
C PHE A 634 5.86 11.43 19.78
N CYS A 635 6.55 10.50 20.45
CA CYS A 635 6.93 10.67 21.85
C CYS A 635 7.77 11.93 22.07
N THR A 636 8.76 12.17 21.20
CA THR A 636 9.60 13.37 21.26
C THR A 636 8.76 14.65 21.10
N ASP A 637 7.81 14.65 20.15
CA ASP A 637 6.93 15.80 19.90
C ASP A 637 6.06 16.09 21.13
N ILE A 638 5.41 15.06 21.70
CA ILE A 638 4.62 15.19 22.94
C ILE A 638 5.45 15.77 24.07
N LEU A 639 6.60 15.15 24.38
CA LEU A 639 7.43 15.59 25.48
C LEU A 639 7.99 17.01 25.28
N THR A 640 8.23 17.39 24.02
CA THR A 640 8.66 18.75 23.68
C THR A 640 7.55 19.77 23.93
N GLU A 641 6.31 19.47 23.56
CA GLU A 641 5.14 20.30 23.84
C GLU A 641 4.90 20.43 25.36
N LEU A 642 4.93 19.29 26.09
CA LEU A 642 4.76 19.30 27.56
C LEU A 642 5.82 20.10 28.27
N LYS A 643 7.06 20.10 27.78
CA LYS A 643 8.17 20.89 28.34
C LYS A 643 8.08 22.37 28.00
N ASN A 644 7.92 22.71 26.73
CA ASN A 644 8.07 24.07 26.22
C ASN A 644 6.81 24.91 26.33
N ASN A 645 5.66 24.35 25.96
CA ASN A 645 4.38 25.06 25.85
C ASN A 645 3.54 24.91 27.13
N TYR A 646 3.34 23.68 27.59
CA TYR A 646 2.54 23.39 28.79
C TYR A 646 3.36 23.58 30.11
N LYS A 647 4.69 23.46 30.03
CA LYS A 647 5.60 23.58 31.19
C LYS A 647 5.28 22.58 32.32
N ILE A 648 4.78 21.43 31.99
CA ILE A 648 4.39 20.36 32.91
C ILE A 648 5.61 19.54 33.34
N ILE A 649 6.60 19.37 32.44
CA ILE A 649 7.85 18.65 32.71
C ILE A 649 9.07 19.56 32.53
N ASN A 650 10.13 19.29 33.27
CA ASN A 650 11.42 19.95 33.12
C ASN A 650 12.39 19.13 32.24
N GLU A 651 13.60 19.65 32.00
CA GLU A 651 14.60 19.01 31.14
C GLU A 651 15.09 17.65 31.68
N ALA A 652 15.21 17.47 33.00
CA ALA A 652 15.61 16.17 33.55
C ALA A 652 14.53 15.13 33.42
N GLN A 653 13.27 15.50 33.71
CA GLN A 653 12.09 14.63 33.52
C GLN A 653 11.88 14.28 32.03
N TYR A 654 12.07 15.26 31.13
CA TYR A 654 12.05 15.00 29.69
C TYR A 654 13.03 13.90 29.31
N LYS A 655 14.29 13.99 29.75
CA LYS A 655 15.33 13.00 29.42
C LYS A 655 14.99 11.60 29.96
N GLU A 656 14.55 11.54 31.21
CA GLU A 656 14.17 10.28 31.85
C GLU A 656 13.05 9.57 31.12
N ILE A 657 11.94 10.28 30.86
CA ILE A 657 10.77 9.70 30.15
C ILE A 657 11.15 9.31 28.73
N HIS A 658 11.94 10.16 28.04
CA HIS A 658 12.36 9.89 26.66
C HIS A 658 13.24 8.63 26.55
N ILE A 659 14.13 8.37 27.51
CA ILE A 659 14.96 7.16 27.55
C ILE A 659 14.06 5.92 27.77
N ASN A 660 13.15 5.97 28.74
CA ASN A 660 12.24 4.88 29.03
C ASN A 660 11.32 4.57 27.83
N ALA A 661 10.77 5.61 27.20
CA ALA A 661 9.94 5.48 25.99
C ALA A 661 10.70 4.78 24.84
N ASN A 662 11.95 5.22 24.59
CA ASN A 662 12.79 4.60 23.58
C ASN A 662 13.04 3.12 23.87
N MET A 663 13.26 2.75 25.13
CA MET A 663 13.45 1.36 25.51
C MET A 663 12.19 0.53 25.22
N HIS A 664 11.02 0.99 25.64
CA HIS A 664 9.76 0.26 25.41
C HIS A 664 9.43 0.13 23.91
N ILE A 665 9.58 1.19 23.14
CA ILE A 665 9.32 1.18 21.70
C ILE A 665 10.32 0.26 20.98
N ASN A 666 11.59 0.29 21.33
CA ASN A 666 12.62 -0.54 20.70
C ASN A 666 12.45 -2.04 21.01
N LEU A 667 11.92 -2.37 22.19
CA LEU A 667 11.58 -3.75 22.57
C LEU A 667 10.26 -4.23 21.95
N GLY A 668 9.57 -3.41 21.15
CA GLY A 668 8.29 -3.79 20.52
C GLY A 668 7.14 -3.92 21.52
N SER A 669 7.19 -3.24 22.66
CA SER A 669 6.13 -3.27 23.68
C SER A 669 4.81 -2.75 23.10
N THR A 670 3.75 -3.53 23.14
CA THR A 670 2.43 -3.13 22.63
C THR A 670 1.77 -2.06 23.50
N ASP A 671 2.13 -2.00 24.77
CA ASP A 671 1.66 -1.05 25.79
C ASP A 671 2.59 0.16 25.97
N TRP A 672 3.45 0.43 24.97
CA TRP A 672 4.45 1.51 25.03
C TRP A 672 3.84 2.88 25.37
N TYR A 673 2.67 3.19 24.84
CA TYR A 673 1.98 4.47 25.04
C TYR A 673 1.44 4.60 26.46
N GLU A 674 0.79 3.56 26.98
CA GLU A 674 0.33 3.52 28.37
C GLU A 674 1.50 3.66 29.36
N LYS A 675 2.64 3.01 29.09
CA LYS A 675 3.85 3.16 29.91
C LYS A 675 4.38 4.59 29.94
N ILE A 676 4.38 5.27 28.78
CA ILE A 676 4.82 6.67 28.69
C ILE A 676 3.87 7.59 29.46
N THR A 677 2.55 7.45 29.32
CA THR A 677 1.57 8.24 30.07
C THR A 677 1.68 8.01 31.56
N ASN A 678 1.91 6.77 31.99
CA ASN A 678 2.19 6.42 33.38
C ASN A 678 3.50 7.08 33.91
N ASP A 679 4.55 7.09 33.11
CA ASP A 679 5.81 7.73 33.50
C ASP A 679 5.65 9.26 33.61
N ILE A 680 4.90 9.89 32.70
CA ILE A 680 4.56 11.32 32.79
C ILE A 680 3.75 11.57 34.09
N SER A 681 2.72 10.79 34.35
CA SER A 681 1.88 10.90 35.55
C SER A 681 2.70 10.79 36.83
N LYS A 682 3.60 9.82 36.93
CA LYS A 682 4.48 9.62 38.12
C LYS A 682 5.39 10.82 38.40
N VAL A 683 5.97 11.43 37.38
CA VAL A 683 6.94 12.53 37.57
C VAL A 683 6.26 13.89 37.73
N THR A 684 5.00 14.03 37.31
CA THR A 684 4.26 15.29 37.32
C THR A 684 3.25 15.41 38.46
N ASN A 685 2.89 14.28 39.10
CA ASN A 685 1.81 14.15 40.09
C ASN A 685 0.40 14.52 39.57
N ILE A 686 0.17 14.43 38.26
CA ILE A 686 -1.14 14.53 37.63
C ILE A 686 -1.65 13.13 37.24
N THR A 687 -2.94 12.94 37.16
CA THR A 687 -3.52 11.63 36.84
C THR A 687 -3.27 11.25 35.38
N ASN A 688 -3.31 9.95 35.05
CA ASN A 688 -3.20 9.50 33.65
C ASN A 688 -4.30 10.08 32.75
N GLU A 689 -5.51 10.27 33.29
CA GLU A 689 -6.62 10.88 32.57
C GLU A 689 -6.31 12.33 32.18
N GLU A 690 -5.78 13.13 33.13
CA GLU A 690 -5.33 14.50 32.86
C GLU A 690 -4.17 14.55 31.85
N VAL A 691 -3.20 13.62 31.94
CA VAL A 691 -2.13 13.49 30.94
C VAL A 691 -2.71 13.24 29.55
N LEU A 692 -3.66 12.32 29.42
CA LEU A 692 -4.32 12.00 28.14
C LEU A 692 -5.15 13.17 27.61
N GLU A 693 -5.82 13.93 28.48
CA GLU A 693 -6.53 15.16 28.10
C GLU A 693 -5.56 16.21 27.55
N VAL A 694 -4.45 16.47 28.23
CA VAL A 694 -3.42 17.41 27.77
C VAL A 694 -2.86 16.97 26.41
N ILE A 695 -2.54 15.68 26.23
CA ILE A 695 -2.05 15.18 24.95
C ILE A 695 -3.11 15.34 23.85
N SER A 696 -4.38 15.09 24.15
CA SER A 696 -5.48 15.32 23.21
C SER A 696 -5.63 16.81 22.83
N ASP A 697 -5.35 17.72 23.74
CA ASP A 697 -5.41 19.17 23.49
C ASP A 697 -4.21 19.71 22.68
N ILE A 698 -3.06 19.03 22.73
CA ILE A 698 -1.92 19.34 21.86
C ILE A 698 -2.34 19.26 20.40
N GLY A 699 -3.15 18.25 20.04
CA GLY A 699 -3.72 18.09 18.71
C GLY A 699 -2.71 17.55 17.71
N PHE A 700 -2.55 18.25 16.56
CA PHE A 700 -1.70 17.80 15.47
C PHE A 700 -0.21 18.04 15.76
N LEU A 701 0.61 17.02 15.59
CA LEU A 701 2.05 17.01 15.83
C LEU A 701 2.87 16.85 14.53
N GLU A 702 4.12 17.31 14.56
CA GLU A 702 5.01 17.31 13.38
C GLU A 702 5.15 15.94 12.73
N THR A 703 5.30 14.88 13.54
CA THR A 703 5.41 13.49 13.02
C THR A 703 4.20 13.09 12.19
N MET A 704 3.03 13.65 12.44
CA MET A 704 1.79 13.35 11.68
C MET A 704 1.79 13.92 10.27
N ASN A 705 2.76 14.77 9.93
CA ASN A 705 2.95 15.27 8.57
C ASN A 705 3.52 14.22 7.60
N TYR A 706 4.09 13.13 8.10
CA TYR A 706 4.80 12.16 7.28
C TYR A 706 3.95 10.93 7.06
N SER A 707 3.92 10.43 5.81
CA SER A 707 3.23 9.19 5.44
C SER A 707 4.16 8.27 4.69
N GLN A 708 4.14 6.98 5.04
CA GLN A 708 4.88 5.93 4.37
C GLN A 708 4.03 5.27 3.29
N ILE A 709 4.35 5.56 2.02
CA ILE A 709 3.55 5.20 0.86
C ILE A 709 4.23 4.07 0.10
N GLY A 710 3.44 3.18 -0.50
CA GLY A 710 3.91 2.00 -1.23
C GLY A 710 3.83 0.72 -0.41
N ARG A 711 4.76 -0.18 -0.63
CA ARG A 711 4.82 -1.51 -0.03
C ARG A 711 6.11 -1.73 0.79
N PRO A 712 6.37 -0.92 1.83
CA PRO A 712 7.59 -1.00 2.63
C PRO A 712 7.77 -2.35 3.35
N GLU A 713 6.71 -3.13 3.54
CA GLU A 713 6.76 -4.50 4.06
C GLU A 713 7.44 -5.49 3.11
N ASN A 714 7.57 -5.13 1.83
CA ASN A 714 8.30 -5.94 0.85
C ASN A 714 9.83 -5.70 0.86
N ILE A 715 10.31 -4.75 1.65
CA ILE A 715 11.73 -4.48 1.85
C ILE A 715 12.15 -5.16 3.16
N ILE A 716 12.95 -6.21 3.05
CA ILE A 716 13.45 -7.00 4.17
C ILE A 716 14.87 -6.53 4.52
N ILE A 717 15.09 -6.20 5.77
CA ILE A 717 16.38 -5.83 6.32
C ILE A 717 16.91 -7.03 7.09
N GLU A 718 17.94 -7.68 6.56
CA GLU A 718 18.59 -8.81 7.21
C GLU A 718 19.62 -8.33 8.24
N LEU A 719 19.54 -8.86 9.47
CA LEU A 719 20.35 -8.46 10.61
C LEU A 719 21.32 -9.56 11.05
N GLY A 720 21.10 -10.80 10.63
CA GLY A 720 21.97 -11.93 10.96
C GLY A 720 23.38 -11.80 10.37
N LYS A 721 24.34 -12.52 10.94
CA LYS A 721 25.76 -12.43 10.62
C LYS A 721 26.02 -12.48 9.12
N GLU A 722 26.80 -11.49 8.64
CA GLU A 722 27.45 -11.48 7.33
C GLU A 722 28.28 -12.74 7.07
#